data_ecdb21990d701aa16bda0f1e8a680957
#
_entry.id   ecdb21990d701aa16bda0f1e8a680957
#
_cell.length_a   1.000
_cell.length_b   1.000
_cell.length_c   1.000
_cell.angle_alpha   90.00
_cell.angle_beta   90.00
_cell.angle_gamma   90.00
#
_symmetry.space_group_name_H-M   'P 1'
#
loop_
_entity.id
_entity.type
_entity.pdbx_description
1 polymer ?
#
loop_
_entity_poly.entity_id
_entity_poly.type
_entity_poly.pdbx_seq_one_letter_code
_entity_poly.pdbx_strand_id
1 'polypeptide(L)'
;MPTEPAAPPAVRRWIPSAWIGVPVLLYLLLSVCGVTLSSIGIGTLREDPAAATSDQIGASVPIRTDEYLTSSPMAIGVLATGIEEDLNPLTAAQGFTSSLPSTPVSSVVLAENAALRWGGFLPDQMVFAARWWLPTLLLFLGMPVLLRPLVGSRWPGLFAAVLIALSPATAWWSLSPLALWGFTTAGTAALYRAAMSVSERRSWWRSALWGLAAALLLARTPLHYQPWAIVAAPAILAVGIVPLLVRPEGRRRRLLTVVAVGACSLVLAALVFWENRASIAATSATVYPGARTTSGHAVPMELLFGATSLGWMRDTPLTQLNPSEISSGFLIAGVPALLLLLIGIRFRSGEHRAAVWTLLVCSAPWAAWCAISFGGLGERIPLANLVTPDRAATMLGYLAVLLFALVLPGWRERGGWRAVAGAVIAAVLVAGYAGSRLAVTTMPELSTKQIWSALAVLAVVVGLLVARPRWCGGYVAAGLAAFLLVGQVNPVLIGLADLRDSDVAQEMLVQGEQAREDGVLWASDDTAVDALFAATGVPSLSSRQMAGPDQDAWLALDPDRAAEGVWNRGGSFIQFEWTDDPSITLTNTAPDRILVAGSACTIHDRIPELTRVVSVEPLSSSCLTQVDEFAWGGSEHRVYEVTGS
;
A
#
# COMPACT_ATOMS: atom_id res chain seq x y z
N MET A 1 -2.77 34.64 62.27
CA MET A 1 -3.09 33.71 61.16
C MET A 1 -1.75 33.34 60.52
N PRO A 2 -1.28 32.12 60.58
CA PRO A 2 -0.08 31.73 59.88
C PRO A 2 -0.34 31.54 58.40
N THR A 3 0.43 32.17 57.54
CA THR A 3 0.42 32.04 56.09
C THR A 3 0.91 30.65 55.69
N GLU A 4 0.04 29.88 55.03
CA GLU A 4 0.36 28.58 54.44
C GLU A 4 1.48 28.71 53.39
N PRO A 5 2.53 27.89 53.41
CA PRO A 5 3.61 28.00 52.43
C PRO A 5 3.11 27.58 51.05
N ALA A 6 3.34 28.45 50.04
CA ALA A 6 2.99 28.20 48.65
C ALA A 6 3.60 26.86 48.16
N ALA A 7 2.79 25.99 47.62
CA ALA A 7 3.22 24.69 47.06
C ALA A 7 4.25 24.94 45.93
N PRO A 8 5.36 24.19 45.87
CA PRO A 8 6.36 24.35 44.84
C PRO A 8 5.78 24.12 43.45
N PRO A 9 6.24 24.85 42.42
CA PRO A 9 5.73 24.70 41.06
C PRO A 9 5.96 23.28 40.59
N ALA A 10 4.88 22.62 40.20
CA ALA A 10 4.94 21.26 39.66
C ALA A 10 5.89 21.25 38.44
N VAL A 11 7.05 20.63 38.58
CA VAL A 11 7.97 20.34 37.47
C VAL A 11 7.19 19.53 36.46
N ARG A 12 6.78 20.18 35.37
CA ARG A 12 6.07 19.56 34.26
C ARG A 12 7.02 18.55 33.62
N ARG A 13 6.94 17.28 34.03
CA ARG A 13 7.74 16.21 33.47
C ARG A 13 7.43 16.12 31.97
N TRP A 14 8.43 16.40 31.15
CA TRP A 14 8.44 16.29 29.70
C TRP A 14 8.49 14.82 29.24
N ILE A 15 7.79 13.93 29.89
CA ILE A 15 7.69 12.53 29.45
C ILE A 15 6.53 12.47 28.45
N PRO A 16 6.79 12.16 27.19
CA PRO A 16 5.72 11.91 26.22
C PRO A 16 4.77 10.87 26.79
N SER A 17 3.48 11.09 26.62
CA SER A 17 2.51 10.08 27.07
C SER A 17 2.75 8.78 26.26
N ALA A 18 2.63 7.63 26.92
CA ALA A 18 2.98 6.30 26.37
C ALA A 18 2.37 6.04 24.97
N TRP A 19 1.18 6.57 24.70
CA TRP A 19 0.50 6.41 23.39
C TRP A 19 1.19 7.16 22.22
N ILE A 20 2.08 8.12 22.49
CA ILE A 20 2.96 8.75 21.50
C ILE A 20 4.35 8.11 21.57
N GLY A 21 4.87 7.96 22.80
CA GLY A 21 6.23 7.50 23.01
C GLY A 21 6.46 6.08 22.49
N VAL A 22 5.51 5.17 22.69
CA VAL A 22 5.66 3.77 22.24
C VAL A 22 5.68 3.65 20.71
N PRO A 23 4.74 4.21 19.94
CA PRO A 23 4.82 4.15 18.47
C PRO A 23 6.07 4.81 17.91
N VAL A 24 6.47 5.97 18.45
CA VAL A 24 7.68 6.67 17.99
C VAL A 24 8.94 5.88 18.31
N LEU A 25 9.06 5.33 19.52
CA LEU A 25 10.20 4.50 19.91
C LEU A 25 10.30 3.24 19.03
N LEU A 26 9.17 2.57 18.80
CA LEU A 26 9.12 1.38 17.95
C LEU A 26 9.52 1.73 16.50
N TYR A 27 8.99 2.82 15.96
CA TYR A 27 9.38 3.31 14.63
C TYR A 27 10.89 3.56 14.54
N LEU A 28 11.46 4.27 15.51
CA LEU A 28 12.90 4.55 15.53
C LEU A 28 13.74 3.27 15.66
N LEU A 29 13.31 2.35 16.52
CA LEU A 29 13.99 1.07 16.71
C LEU A 29 13.99 0.23 15.42
N LEU A 30 12.82 0.05 14.81
CA LEU A 30 12.69 -0.71 13.55
C LEU A 30 13.48 -0.05 12.42
N SER A 31 13.47 1.29 12.34
CA SER A 31 14.24 2.02 11.32
C SER A 31 15.74 1.87 11.52
N VAL A 32 16.25 2.09 12.73
CA VAL A 32 17.70 2.00 13.02
C VAL A 32 18.22 0.59 12.84
N CYS A 33 17.41 -0.42 13.19
CA CYS A 33 17.78 -1.83 13.00
C CYS A 33 17.54 -2.32 11.55
N GLY A 34 17.03 -1.51 10.64
CA GLY A 34 16.76 -1.92 9.25
C GLY A 34 15.69 -3.01 9.13
N VAL A 35 14.75 -3.08 10.10
CA VAL A 35 13.73 -4.14 10.13
C VAL A 35 12.52 -3.76 9.28
N THR A 36 12.09 -4.65 8.38
CA THR A 36 10.90 -4.47 7.55
C THR A 36 10.04 -5.75 7.49
N LEU A 37 8.93 -5.70 6.77
CA LEU A 37 8.14 -6.86 6.38
C LEU A 37 8.20 -7.08 4.85
N SER A 38 9.27 -6.64 4.21
CA SER A 38 9.51 -6.79 2.79
C SER A 38 9.70 -8.25 2.41
N SER A 39 9.30 -8.62 1.19
CA SER A 39 9.51 -9.95 0.62
C SER A 39 10.75 -10.04 -0.30
N ILE A 40 11.63 -9.05 -0.31
CA ILE A 40 12.84 -9.07 -1.14
C ILE A 40 13.84 -10.18 -0.75
N GLY A 41 13.71 -10.79 0.42
CA GLY A 41 14.47 -12.01 0.79
C GLY A 41 13.86 -13.31 0.24
N ILE A 42 12.94 -13.25 -0.74
CA ILE A 42 12.37 -14.43 -1.38
C ILE A 42 13.42 -15.18 -2.20
N GLY A 43 13.34 -16.51 -2.25
CA GLY A 43 14.32 -17.36 -2.92
C GLY A 43 14.63 -16.96 -4.37
N THR A 44 13.66 -16.48 -5.13
CA THR A 44 13.88 -16.00 -6.51
C THR A 44 14.74 -14.74 -6.61
N LEU A 45 14.95 -14.00 -5.51
CA LEU A 45 15.80 -12.81 -5.45
C LEU A 45 17.06 -13.07 -4.60
N ARG A 46 17.55 -14.30 -4.59
CA ARG A 46 18.74 -14.69 -3.85
C ARG A 46 19.78 -15.31 -4.78
N GLU A 47 21.03 -15.05 -4.47
CA GLU A 47 22.18 -15.68 -5.14
C GLU A 47 22.14 -17.20 -4.92
N ASP A 48 21.99 -17.64 -3.68
CA ASP A 48 21.76 -19.05 -3.34
C ASP A 48 20.45 -19.22 -2.53
N PRO A 49 19.34 -19.65 -3.17
CA PRO A 49 18.09 -19.92 -2.48
C PRO A 49 18.15 -21.02 -1.43
N ALA A 50 19.12 -21.94 -1.53
CA ALA A 50 19.28 -23.06 -0.61
C ALA A 50 20.07 -22.70 0.65
N ALA A 51 20.83 -21.61 0.60
CA ALA A 51 21.59 -21.14 1.76
C ALA A 51 20.66 -20.68 2.88
N ALA A 52 21.05 -20.93 4.13
CA ALA A 52 20.30 -20.44 5.29
C ALA A 52 20.38 -18.91 5.37
N THR A 53 19.25 -18.25 5.54
CA THR A 53 19.20 -16.80 5.79
C THR A 53 19.26 -16.49 7.28
N SER A 54 20.27 -15.73 7.71
CA SER A 54 20.34 -15.16 9.07
C SER A 54 19.41 -13.95 9.23
N ASP A 55 19.04 -13.29 8.13
CA ASP A 55 18.46 -11.96 8.11
C ASP A 55 16.94 -11.97 7.94
N GLN A 56 16.34 -13.15 7.82
CA GLN A 56 14.90 -13.31 7.65
C GLN A 56 14.30 -14.27 8.67
N ILE A 57 13.24 -13.83 9.35
CA ILE A 57 12.41 -14.66 10.22
C ILE A 57 11.07 -14.90 9.51
N GLY A 58 10.73 -16.17 9.29
CA GLY A 58 9.56 -16.57 8.51
C GLY A 58 9.88 -16.67 7.00
N ALA A 59 8.92 -17.13 6.21
CA ALA A 59 9.07 -17.29 4.78
C ALA A 59 8.44 -16.11 4.01
N SER A 60 9.09 -15.69 2.94
CA SER A 60 8.51 -14.73 2.00
C SER A 60 7.35 -15.36 1.22
N VAL A 61 6.41 -14.54 0.77
CA VAL A 61 5.21 -14.96 0.04
C VAL A 61 5.32 -14.53 -1.43
N PRO A 62 5.27 -15.46 -2.40
CA PRO A 62 5.53 -15.17 -3.82
C PRO A 62 4.45 -14.36 -4.52
N ILE A 63 3.37 -13.99 -3.84
CA ILE A 63 2.23 -13.27 -4.45
C ILE A 63 2.31 -11.75 -4.35
N ARG A 64 3.37 -11.21 -3.76
CA ARG A 64 3.57 -9.76 -3.61
C ARG A 64 4.53 -9.20 -4.66
N THR A 65 4.36 -9.63 -5.90
CA THR A 65 5.25 -9.31 -7.03
C THR A 65 5.47 -7.81 -7.21
N ASP A 66 4.44 -6.98 -7.08
CA ASP A 66 4.56 -5.52 -7.17
C ASP A 66 5.50 -4.92 -6.11
N GLU A 67 5.68 -5.60 -4.98
CA GLU A 67 6.60 -5.17 -3.94
C GLU A 67 8.01 -5.65 -4.25
N TYR A 68 8.24 -6.98 -4.31
CA TYR A 68 9.59 -7.52 -4.33
C TYR A 68 10.24 -7.55 -5.73
N LEU A 69 9.46 -7.51 -6.83
CA LEU A 69 10.00 -7.38 -8.19
C LEU A 69 10.02 -5.94 -8.70
N THR A 70 9.41 -4.98 -8.01
CA THR A 70 9.30 -3.62 -8.54
C THR A 70 9.61 -2.55 -7.50
N SER A 71 8.68 -2.30 -6.56
CA SER A 71 8.75 -1.08 -5.74
C SER A 71 9.90 -1.09 -4.73
N SER A 72 10.28 -2.24 -4.21
CA SER A 72 11.42 -2.36 -3.30
C SER A 72 12.76 -2.37 -4.04
N PRO A 73 12.96 -3.14 -5.14
CA PRO A 73 14.17 -3.03 -5.96
C PRO A 73 14.43 -1.62 -6.47
N MET A 74 13.43 -0.93 -7.03
CA MET A 74 13.58 0.47 -7.46
C MET A 74 14.01 1.39 -6.31
N ALA A 75 13.43 1.23 -5.10
CA ALA A 75 13.84 2.02 -3.94
C ALA A 75 15.28 1.73 -3.50
N ILE A 76 15.72 0.47 -3.58
CA ILE A 76 17.10 0.06 -3.30
C ILE A 76 18.05 0.63 -4.37
N GLY A 77 17.65 0.64 -5.64
CA GLY A 77 18.42 1.26 -6.72
C GLY A 77 18.66 2.75 -6.50
N VAL A 78 17.60 3.51 -6.08
CA VAL A 78 17.78 4.92 -5.73
C VAL A 78 18.72 5.12 -4.54
N LEU A 79 18.64 4.26 -3.52
CA LEU A 79 19.57 4.29 -2.39
C LEU A 79 21.03 4.03 -2.83
N ALA A 80 21.20 3.11 -3.80
CA ALA A 80 22.51 2.74 -4.31
C ALA A 80 23.15 3.82 -5.18
N THR A 81 22.36 4.41 -6.08
CA THR A 81 22.86 5.25 -7.16
C THR A 81 22.53 6.74 -6.98
N GLY A 82 21.54 7.07 -6.18
CA GLY A 82 20.97 8.41 -6.10
C GLY A 82 20.15 8.82 -7.36
N ILE A 83 20.00 7.93 -8.34
CA ILE A 83 19.28 8.20 -9.59
C ILE A 83 17.79 7.93 -9.38
N GLU A 84 16.97 8.89 -9.76
CA GLU A 84 15.52 8.86 -9.59
C GLU A 84 14.76 8.73 -10.92
N GLU A 85 15.49 8.62 -12.00
CA GLU A 85 14.96 8.42 -13.35
C GLU A 85 14.86 6.93 -13.66
N ASP A 86 13.91 6.57 -14.52
CA ASP A 86 13.85 5.23 -15.10
C ASP A 86 15.02 5.05 -16.08
N LEU A 87 15.73 3.98 -15.92
CA LEU A 87 16.87 3.66 -16.76
C LEU A 87 16.45 2.84 -18.00
N ASN A 88 15.15 2.61 -18.20
CA ASN A 88 14.63 1.94 -19.38
C ASN A 88 14.12 2.97 -20.42
N PRO A 89 14.74 3.06 -21.60
CA PRO A 89 14.34 4.02 -22.64
C PRO A 89 12.97 3.73 -23.25
N LEU A 90 12.46 2.49 -23.15
CA LEU A 90 11.11 2.14 -23.63
C LEU A 90 10.00 2.73 -22.76
N THR A 91 10.33 3.23 -21.58
CA THR A 91 9.37 3.79 -20.64
C THR A 91 9.29 5.30 -20.78
N ALA A 92 8.07 5.83 -20.85
CA ALA A 92 7.82 7.29 -20.91
C ALA A 92 8.36 8.00 -19.66
N ALA A 93 8.59 9.30 -19.81
CA ALA A 93 9.16 10.18 -18.80
C ALA A 93 8.64 9.91 -17.40
N GLN A 94 9.55 9.75 -16.50
CA GLN A 94 9.38 9.45 -15.10
C GLN A 94 8.78 10.62 -14.32
N GLY A 95 8.24 10.33 -13.19
CA GLY A 95 7.90 11.34 -12.21
C GLY A 95 6.67 11.07 -11.38
N PHE A 96 5.63 10.43 -11.86
CA PHE A 96 4.43 10.14 -11.08
C PHE A 96 4.47 8.75 -10.43
N THR A 97 5.64 8.27 -10.12
CA THR A 97 5.71 7.14 -9.21
C THR A 97 5.90 7.69 -7.80
N SER A 98 5.12 7.21 -6.86
CA SER A 98 5.30 7.56 -5.46
C SER A 98 6.68 7.17 -4.92
N SER A 99 7.47 6.45 -5.70
CA SER A 99 8.79 5.95 -5.34
C SER A 99 9.95 6.84 -5.80
N LEU A 100 9.75 7.65 -6.83
CA LEU A 100 10.83 8.41 -7.49
C LEU A 100 10.44 9.89 -7.71
N PRO A 101 10.33 10.72 -6.65
CA PRO A 101 9.99 12.13 -6.79
C PRO A 101 11.22 12.94 -7.22
N SER A 102 11.37 13.16 -8.52
CA SER A 102 12.51 13.89 -9.11
C SER A 102 12.33 15.42 -9.13
N THR A 103 11.12 15.92 -8.94
CA THR A 103 10.79 17.35 -9.04
C THR A 103 10.63 18.03 -7.66
N PRO A 104 10.83 19.36 -7.54
CA PRO A 104 10.92 20.02 -6.25
C PRO A 104 9.69 19.89 -5.36
N VAL A 105 8.47 20.13 -5.89
CA VAL A 105 7.25 20.06 -5.07
C VAL A 105 6.93 18.62 -4.74
N SER A 106 7.08 17.70 -5.70
CA SER A 106 6.91 16.26 -5.49
C SER A 106 7.86 15.76 -4.40
N SER A 107 9.12 16.20 -4.40
CA SER A 107 10.11 15.84 -3.38
C SER A 107 9.74 16.33 -1.97
N VAL A 108 9.10 17.49 -1.85
CA VAL A 108 8.61 17.99 -0.56
C VAL A 108 7.36 17.23 -0.11
N VAL A 109 6.42 16.98 -1.01
CA VAL A 109 5.17 16.29 -0.69
C VAL A 109 5.41 14.81 -0.42
N LEU A 110 6.36 14.18 -1.12
CA LEU A 110 6.77 12.77 -0.99
C LEU A 110 8.14 12.65 -0.29
N ALA A 111 8.35 13.41 0.76
CA ALA A 111 9.67 13.59 1.39
C ALA A 111 10.34 12.28 1.84
N GLU A 112 9.59 11.26 2.25
CA GLU A 112 10.17 9.96 2.64
C GLU A 112 10.69 9.15 1.45
N ASN A 113 10.13 9.36 0.26
CA ASN A 113 10.65 8.76 -0.97
C ASN A 113 11.85 9.57 -1.48
N ALA A 114 11.76 10.90 -1.42
CA ALA A 114 12.90 11.77 -1.74
C ALA A 114 14.10 11.55 -0.80
N ALA A 115 13.85 11.10 0.44
CA ALA A 115 14.92 10.77 1.40
C ALA A 115 15.75 9.54 0.98
N LEU A 116 15.30 8.73 0.01
CA LEU A 116 16.10 7.64 -0.55
C LEU A 116 17.42 8.13 -1.16
N ARG A 117 17.48 9.38 -1.64
CA ARG A 117 18.74 10.03 -2.10
C ARG A 117 19.81 10.14 -1.01
N TRP A 118 19.43 9.97 0.25
CA TRP A 118 20.39 10.01 1.36
C TRP A 118 21.10 8.68 1.58
N GLY A 119 20.92 7.71 0.67
CA GLY A 119 21.80 6.56 0.56
C GLY A 119 23.26 7.01 0.51
N GLY A 120 24.15 6.28 1.15
CA GLY A 120 25.55 6.67 1.31
C GLY A 120 25.85 7.66 2.45
N PHE A 121 24.88 8.51 2.91
CA PHE A 121 25.03 9.31 4.12
C PHE A 121 24.53 8.61 5.38
N LEU A 122 23.50 7.78 5.23
CA LEU A 122 22.95 6.92 6.27
C LEU A 122 22.95 5.48 5.76
N PRO A 123 22.99 4.48 6.66
CA PRO A 123 22.85 3.10 6.24
C PRO A 123 21.57 2.88 5.41
N ASP A 124 21.69 2.30 4.23
CA ASP A 124 20.60 2.13 3.27
C ASP A 124 19.38 1.42 3.88
N GLN A 125 19.64 0.35 4.66
CA GLN A 125 18.58 -0.38 5.35
C GLN A 125 17.83 0.49 6.36
N MET A 126 18.48 1.48 6.96
CA MET A 126 17.85 2.40 7.90
C MET A 126 16.89 3.36 7.17
N VAL A 127 17.30 3.91 6.03
CA VAL A 127 16.46 4.82 5.22
C VAL A 127 15.28 4.05 4.65
N PHE A 128 15.52 2.85 4.12
CA PHE A 128 14.49 1.97 3.59
C PHE A 128 13.45 1.59 4.64
N ALA A 129 13.89 1.17 5.83
CA ALA A 129 12.99 0.81 6.92
C ALA A 129 12.23 2.03 7.49
N ALA A 130 12.87 3.21 7.55
CA ALA A 130 12.20 4.44 7.97
C ALA A 130 11.05 4.81 7.01
N ARG A 131 11.31 4.74 5.69
CA ARG A 131 10.29 4.91 4.65
C ARG A 131 9.15 3.88 4.80
N TRP A 132 9.50 2.63 5.03
CA TRP A 132 8.55 1.52 5.18
C TRP A 132 7.56 1.74 6.33
N TRP A 133 8.03 2.15 7.50
CA TRP A 133 7.23 2.27 8.71
C TRP A 133 6.55 3.62 8.92
N LEU A 134 6.92 4.66 8.18
CA LEU A 134 6.35 6.01 8.36
C LEU A 134 4.81 6.04 8.23
N PRO A 135 4.17 5.39 7.24
CA PRO A 135 2.71 5.36 7.15
C PRO A 135 2.04 4.73 8.37
N THR A 136 2.65 3.66 8.89
CA THR A 136 2.19 2.97 10.10
C THR A 136 2.28 3.88 11.32
N LEU A 137 3.41 4.55 11.51
CA LEU A 137 3.57 5.55 12.58
C LEU A 137 2.49 6.62 12.51
N LEU A 138 2.27 7.19 11.33
CA LEU A 138 1.27 8.24 11.10
C LEU A 138 -0.15 7.76 11.41
N LEU A 139 -0.50 6.53 11.09
CA LEU A 139 -1.78 5.91 11.43
C LEU A 139 -1.94 5.81 12.95
N PHE A 140 -0.93 5.30 13.67
CA PHE A 140 -0.98 5.12 15.12
C PHE A 140 -0.97 6.44 15.90
N LEU A 141 -0.40 7.49 15.33
CA LEU A 141 -0.46 8.84 15.92
C LEU A 141 -1.75 9.57 15.54
N GLY A 142 -2.20 9.46 14.29
CA GLY A 142 -3.35 10.20 13.74
C GLY A 142 -4.69 9.68 14.23
N MET A 143 -4.93 8.37 14.18
CA MET A 143 -6.24 7.77 14.49
C MET A 143 -6.70 8.04 15.93
N PRO A 144 -5.87 7.88 16.99
CA PRO A 144 -6.26 8.24 18.36
C PRO A 144 -6.52 9.73 18.55
N VAL A 145 -5.81 10.59 17.81
CA VAL A 145 -6.01 12.05 17.85
C VAL A 145 -7.33 12.43 17.20
N LEU A 146 -7.69 11.78 16.09
CA LEU A 146 -8.92 12.01 15.35
C LEU A 146 -10.15 11.53 16.15
N LEU A 147 -10.11 10.32 16.71
CA LEU A 147 -11.29 9.72 17.34
C LEU A 147 -11.53 10.17 18.79
N ARG A 148 -10.48 10.51 19.55
CA ARG A 148 -10.61 10.88 20.96
C ARG A 148 -11.64 11.99 21.24
N PRO A 149 -11.69 13.09 20.48
CA PRO A 149 -12.71 14.14 20.69
C PRO A 149 -14.13 13.65 20.52
N LEU A 150 -14.34 12.67 19.65
CA LEU A 150 -15.66 12.11 19.31
C LEU A 150 -16.13 11.12 20.37
N VAL A 151 -15.25 10.17 20.77
CA VAL A 151 -15.62 9.05 21.64
C VAL A 151 -15.08 9.17 23.08
N GLY A 152 -14.23 10.16 23.38
CA GLY A 152 -13.74 10.50 24.72
C GLY A 152 -12.59 9.62 25.22
N SER A 153 -12.12 8.65 24.44
CA SER A 153 -11.03 7.74 24.76
C SER A 153 -10.09 7.60 23.55
N ARG A 154 -8.84 7.24 23.77
CA ARG A 154 -7.87 6.92 22.71
C ARG A 154 -7.91 5.47 22.27
N TRP A 155 -8.41 4.57 23.14
CA TRP A 155 -8.45 3.14 22.90
C TRP A 155 -9.19 2.74 21.61
N PRO A 156 -10.38 3.30 21.29
CA PRO A 156 -11.04 3.01 20.02
C PRO A 156 -10.22 3.42 18.80
N GLY A 157 -9.46 4.53 18.90
CA GLY A 157 -8.56 4.96 17.83
C GLY A 157 -7.36 4.02 17.67
N LEU A 158 -6.73 3.59 18.77
CA LEU A 158 -5.66 2.59 18.73
C LEU A 158 -6.17 1.24 18.21
N PHE A 159 -7.33 0.82 18.65
CA PHE A 159 -8.01 -0.39 18.16
C PHE A 159 -8.22 -0.34 16.64
N ALA A 160 -8.75 0.76 16.11
CA ALA A 160 -8.93 0.93 14.67
C ALA A 160 -7.58 0.89 13.93
N ALA A 161 -6.56 1.60 14.44
CA ALA A 161 -5.22 1.60 13.85
C ALA A 161 -4.61 0.19 13.83
N VAL A 162 -4.73 -0.58 14.92
CA VAL A 162 -4.23 -1.96 15.01
C VAL A 162 -4.94 -2.87 14.02
N LEU A 163 -6.27 -2.83 13.96
CA LEU A 163 -7.02 -3.70 13.05
C LEU A 163 -6.81 -3.33 11.57
N ILE A 164 -6.61 -2.05 11.25
CA ILE A 164 -6.26 -1.61 9.90
C ILE A 164 -4.85 -2.10 9.55
N ALA A 165 -3.88 -1.93 10.45
CA ALA A 165 -2.50 -2.35 10.22
C ALA A 165 -2.36 -3.88 10.12
N LEU A 166 -3.12 -4.62 10.91
CA LEU A 166 -3.11 -6.09 10.96
C LEU A 166 -4.28 -6.71 10.17
N SER A 167 -4.86 -5.99 9.21
CA SER A 167 -5.89 -6.60 8.35
C SER A 167 -5.23 -7.50 7.30
N PRO A 168 -5.93 -8.56 6.87
CA PRO A 168 -5.47 -9.40 5.77
C PRO A 168 -5.09 -8.61 4.53
N ALA A 169 -5.92 -7.68 4.10
CA ALA A 169 -5.64 -6.84 2.93
C ALA A 169 -4.35 -6.01 3.08
N THR A 170 -4.08 -5.48 4.27
CA THR A 170 -2.82 -4.76 4.53
C THR A 170 -1.61 -5.68 4.40
N ALA A 171 -1.70 -6.90 4.93
CA ALA A 171 -0.60 -7.87 4.85
C ALA A 171 -0.32 -8.29 3.40
N TRP A 172 -1.35 -8.55 2.60
CA TRP A 172 -1.22 -9.00 1.22
C TRP A 172 -0.81 -7.90 0.24
N TRP A 173 -1.20 -6.64 0.50
CA TRP A 173 -0.85 -5.49 -0.34
C TRP A 173 0.42 -4.77 0.13
N SER A 174 1.33 -5.45 0.79
CA SER A 174 2.64 -4.92 1.20
C SER A 174 2.58 -3.57 1.91
N LEU A 175 1.67 -3.44 2.86
CA LEU A 175 1.43 -2.20 3.60
C LEU A 175 0.94 -1.00 2.74
N SER A 176 0.76 -1.16 1.42
CA SER A 176 0.30 -0.08 0.54
C SER A 176 -1.00 0.61 1.02
N PRO A 177 -2.01 -0.11 1.55
CA PRO A 177 -3.17 0.54 2.15
C PRO A 177 -2.83 1.47 3.30
N LEU A 178 -1.76 1.19 4.07
CA LEU A 178 -1.34 2.03 5.18
C LEU A 178 -0.82 3.39 4.73
N ALA A 179 -0.24 3.50 3.53
CA ALA A 179 0.17 4.78 2.97
C ALA A 179 -1.04 5.72 2.86
N LEU A 180 -2.14 5.28 2.26
CA LEU A 180 -3.38 6.06 2.19
C LEU A 180 -3.94 6.37 3.59
N TRP A 181 -4.12 5.34 4.43
CA TRP A 181 -4.74 5.49 5.75
C TRP A 181 -3.88 6.32 6.71
N GLY A 182 -2.57 6.10 6.75
CA GLY A 182 -1.65 6.82 7.63
C GLY A 182 -1.59 8.31 7.31
N PHE A 183 -1.28 8.65 6.06
CA PHE A 183 -1.16 10.06 5.65
C PHE A 183 -2.50 10.80 5.73
N THR A 184 -3.59 10.23 5.21
CA THR A 184 -4.90 10.88 5.23
C THR A 184 -5.44 11.04 6.66
N THR A 185 -5.29 10.02 7.52
CA THR A 185 -5.74 10.10 8.93
C THR A 185 -4.91 11.09 9.73
N ALA A 186 -3.58 11.08 9.59
CA ALA A 186 -2.71 12.04 10.27
C ALA A 186 -2.96 13.47 9.79
N GLY A 187 -3.12 13.66 8.47
CA GLY A 187 -3.47 14.95 7.88
C GLY A 187 -4.82 15.47 8.37
N THR A 188 -5.84 14.62 8.44
CA THR A 188 -7.16 14.96 8.99
C THR A 188 -7.09 15.29 10.47
N ALA A 189 -6.29 14.54 11.25
CA ALA A 189 -6.07 14.82 12.67
C ALA A 189 -5.33 16.15 12.89
N ALA A 190 -4.34 16.46 12.04
CA ALA A 190 -3.63 17.74 12.06
C ALA A 190 -4.56 18.90 11.69
N LEU A 191 -5.41 18.75 10.67
CA LEU A 191 -6.46 19.71 10.32
C LEU A 191 -7.42 19.96 11.49
N TYR A 192 -7.87 18.88 12.14
CA TYR A 192 -8.71 18.98 13.33
C TYR A 192 -8.03 19.81 14.43
N ARG A 193 -6.74 19.56 14.69
CA ARG A 193 -5.93 20.30 15.67
C ARG A 193 -5.75 21.77 15.28
N ALA A 194 -5.47 22.06 14.01
CA ALA A 194 -5.37 23.43 13.51
C ALA A 194 -6.66 24.21 13.75
N ALA A 195 -7.80 23.65 13.31
CA ALA A 195 -9.11 24.26 13.41
C ALA A 195 -9.55 24.51 14.87
N MET A 196 -9.28 23.56 15.78
CA MET A 196 -9.56 23.73 17.20
C MET A 196 -8.65 24.77 17.85
N SER A 197 -7.36 24.79 17.51
CA SER A 197 -6.40 25.77 18.03
C SER A 197 -6.76 27.21 17.65
N VAL A 198 -7.19 27.44 16.41
CA VAL A 198 -7.70 28.75 15.93
C VAL A 198 -9.01 29.12 16.65
N SER A 199 -9.93 28.17 16.80
CA SER A 199 -11.21 28.39 17.46
C SER A 199 -11.06 28.79 18.93
N GLU A 200 -10.13 28.14 19.64
CA GLU A 200 -9.83 28.37 21.06
C GLU A 200 -8.86 29.55 21.27
N ARG A 201 -8.52 30.31 20.23
CA ARG A 201 -7.59 31.45 20.27
C ARG A 201 -6.24 31.10 20.90
N ARG A 202 -5.75 29.87 20.66
CA ARG A 202 -4.40 29.45 21.06
C ARG A 202 -3.35 30.17 20.22
N SER A 203 -2.07 29.94 20.54
CA SER A 203 -0.94 30.53 19.82
C SER A 203 -1.05 30.30 18.29
N TRP A 204 -0.96 31.39 17.51
CA TRP A 204 -1.10 31.38 16.05
C TRP A 204 -0.08 30.45 15.35
N TRP A 205 1.17 30.42 15.84
CA TRP A 205 2.22 29.60 15.25
C TRP A 205 1.94 28.09 15.38
N ARG A 206 1.34 27.67 16.51
CA ARG A 206 0.92 26.26 16.68
C ARG A 206 -0.19 25.90 15.70
N SER A 207 -1.13 26.81 15.47
CA SER A 207 -2.19 26.61 14.48
C SER A 207 -1.64 26.55 13.06
N ALA A 208 -0.66 27.41 12.76
CA ALA A 208 0.03 27.43 11.46
C ALA A 208 0.83 26.14 11.23
N LEU A 209 1.58 25.64 12.22
CA LEU A 209 2.31 24.37 12.12
C LEU A 209 1.37 23.17 11.88
N TRP A 210 0.27 23.08 12.63
CA TRP A 210 -0.72 22.04 12.39
C TRP A 210 -1.39 22.19 11.03
N GLY A 211 -1.65 23.42 10.57
CA GLY A 211 -2.20 23.71 9.26
C GLY A 211 -1.26 23.30 8.13
N LEU A 212 0.02 23.61 8.25
CA LEU A 212 1.06 23.23 7.28
C LEU A 212 1.22 21.70 7.23
N ALA A 213 1.33 21.05 8.38
CA ALA A 213 1.39 19.59 8.45
C ALA A 213 0.16 18.95 7.81
N ALA A 214 -1.04 19.49 8.08
CA ALA A 214 -2.26 19.01 7.45
C ALA A 214 -2.23 19.21 5.93
N ALA A 215 -1.79 20.37 5.44
CA ALA A 215 -1.74 20.67 4.02
C ALA A 215 -0.78 19.71 3.28
N LEU A 216 0.41 19.47 3.80
CA LEU A 216 1.39 18.55 3.23
C LEU A 216 0.89 17.11 3.22
N LEU A 217 0.36 16.62 4.37
CA LEU A 217 -0.11 15.25 4.49
C LEU A 217 -1.34 14.99 3.62
N LEU A 218 -2.27 15.94 3.51
CA LEU A 218 -3.48 15.79 2.71
C LEU A 218 -3.26 15.99 1.22
N ALA A 219 -2.25 16.76 0.80
CA ALA A 219 -1.88 16.90 -0.60
C ALA A 219 -1.52 15.55 -1.25
N ARG A 220 -1.08 14.58 -0.45
CA ARG A 220 -0.74 13.22 -0.91
C ARG A 220 -1.96 12.36 -1.20
N THR A 221 -3.12 12.69 -0.64
CA THR A 221 -4.32 11.83 -0.73
C THR A 221 -4.66 11.39 -2.17
N PRO A 222 -4.65 12.26 -3.19
CA PRO A 222 -4.91 11.86 -4.57
C PRO A 222 -3.72 11.15 -5.25
N LEU A 223 -2.54 11.10 -4.62
CA LEU A 223 -1.33 10.46 -5.16
C LEU A 223 -1.23 8.97 -4.80
N HIS A 224 -2.05 8.51 -3.86
CA HIS A 224 -2.14 7.08 -3.53
C HIS A 224 -2.97 6.34 -4.58
N TYR A 225 -2.93 5.01 -4.52
CA TYR A 225 -3.69 4.16 -5.44
C TYR A 225 -5.14 4.64 -5.55
N GLN A 226 -5.48 5.17 -6.72
CA GLN A 226 -6.70 5.95 -6.96
C GLN A 226 -8.00 5.22 -6.54
N PRO A 227 -8.22 3.92 -6.88
CA PRO A 227 -9.44 3.24 -6.48
C PRO A 227 -9.67 3.24 -4.96
N TRP A 228 -8.61 3.07 -4.16
CA TRP A 228 -8.73 3.11 -2.71
C TRP A 228 -8.92 4.54 -2.17
N ALA A 229 -8.21 5.51 -2.76
CA ALA A 229 -8.32 6.90 -2.36
C ALA A 229 -9.73 7.47 -2.59
N ILE A 230 -10.35 7.14 -3.71
CA ILE A 230 -11.73 7.55 -4.05
C ILE A 230 -12.74 7.02 -3.03
N VAL A 231 -12.55 5.80 -2.53
CA VAL A 231 -13.47 5.18 -1.54
C VAL A 231 -13.22 5.70 -0.13
N ALA A 232 -11.96 5.64 0.34
CA ALA A 232 -11.64 5.83 1.75
C ALA A 232 -11.42 7.29 2.14
N ALA A 233 -10.75 8.08 1.30
CA ALA A 233 -10.34 9.42 1.68
C ALA A 233 -11.51 10.37 1.97
N PRO A 234 -12.58 10.42 1.16
CA PRO A 234 -13.75 11.26 1.47
C PRO A 234 -14.36 10.91 2.82
N ALA A 235 -14.44 9.62 3.15
CA ALA A 235 -15.00 9.15 4.41
C ALA A 235 -14.12 9.57 5.61
N ILE A 236 -12.80 9.40 5.54
CA ILE A 236 -11.85 9.79 6.60
C ILE A 236 -11.90 11.32 6.81
N LEU A 237 -11.84 12.09 5.72
CA LEU A 237 -11.92 13.56 5.77
C LEU A 237 -13.25 14.02 6.37
N ALA A 238 -14.36 13.45 5.92
CA ALA A 238 -15.69 13.82 6.37
C ALA A 238 -15.91 13.50 7.88
N VAL A 239 -15.41 12.35 8.36
CA VAL A 239 -15.42 12.01 9.80
C VAL A 239 -14.64 13.01 10.65
N GLY A 240 -13.61 13.65 10.11
CA GLY A 240 -12.88 14.72 10.81
C GLY A 240 -13.53 16.10 10.69
N ILE A 241 -14.03 16.45 9.51
CA ILE A 241 -14.49 17.82 9.17
C ILE A 241 -15.94 18.06 9.63
N VAL A 242 -16.86 17.13 9.35
CA VAL A 242 -18.29 17.34 9.66
C VAL A 242 -18.52 17.58 11.14
N PRO A 243 -17.94 16.80 12.07
CA PRO A 243 -18.04 17.07 13.51
C PRO A 243 -17.53 18.45 13.92
N LEU A 244 -16.45 18.95 13.30
CA LEU A 244 -15.94 20.31 13.55
C LEU A 244 -16.99 21.38 13.23
N LEU A 245 -17.80 21.17 12.19
CA LEU A 245 -18.76 22.14 11.70
C LEU A 245 -20.12 22.05 12.42
N VAL A 246 -20.41 20.95 13.09
CA VAL A 246 -21.63 20.78 13.92
C VAL A 246 -21.56 21.64 15.18
N ARG A 247 -20.39 21.87 15.76
CA ARG A 247 -20.22 22.78 16.91
C ARG A 247 -20.56 24.22 16.54
N PRO A 248 -21.48 24.91 17.25
CA PRO A 248 -21.85 26.28 16.91
C PRO A 248 -20.75 27.28 17.23
N GLU A 249 -20.09 27.16 18.41
CA GLU A 249 -19.08 28.09 18.87
C GLU A 249 -17.81 28.07 18.01
N GLY A 250 -17.45 29.22 17.44
CA GLY A 250 -16.26 29.34 16.59
C GLY A 250 -16.36 28.65 15.22
N ARG A 251 -17.56 28.25 14.78
CA ARG A 251 -17.79 27.55 13.50
C ARG A 251 -17.18 28.28 12.30
N ARG A 252 -17.35 29.61 12.20
CA ARG A 252 -16.77 30.40 11.09
C ARG A 252 -15.24 30.27 11.03
N ARG A 253 -14.56 30.34 12.18
CA ARG A 253 -13.09 30.22 12.22
C ARG A 253 -12.63 28.82 11.81
N ARG A 254 -13.32 27.78 12.29
CA ARG A 254 -13.01 26.40 11.89
C ARG A 254 -13.24 26.19 10.40
N LEU A 255 -14.36 26.69 9.86
CA LEU A 255 -14.65 26.62 8.43
C LEU A 255 -13.56 27.32 7.62
N LEU A 256 -13.17 28.54 8.00
CA LEU A 256 -12.08 29.27 7.32
C LEU A 256 -10.75 28.48 7.39
N THR A 257 -10.45 27.84 8.52
CA THR A 257 -9.24 27.00 8.64
C THR A 257 -9.33 25.78 7.72
N VAL A 258 -10.48 25.09 7.68
CA VAL A 258 -10.69 23.95 6.79
C VAL A 258 -10.54 24.36 5.33
N VAL A 259 -11.15 25.48 4.94
CA VAL A 259 -11.03 26.01 3.57
C VAL A 259 -9.59 26.42 3.24
N ALA A 260 -8.89 27.12 4.13
CA ALA A 260 -7.52 27.54 3.91
C ALA A 260 -6.56 26.33 3.77
N VAL A 261 -6.64 25.37 4.69
CA VAL A 261 -5.82 24.16 4.62
C VAL A 261 -6.17 23.33 3.39
N GLY A 262 -7.47 23.17 3.10
CA GLY A 262 -7.93 22.47 1.90
C GLY A 262 -7.43 23.13 0.62
N ALA A 263 -7.48 24.45 0.52
CA ALA A 263 -6.94 25.19 -0.63
C ALA A 263 -5.41 24.99 -0.76
N CYS A 264 -4.67 25.08 0.35
CA CYS A 264 -3.23 24.80 0.33
C CYS A 264 -2.93 23.36 -0.10
N SER A 265 -3.68 22.38 0.41
CA SER A 265 -3.53 20.97 0.00
C SER A 265 -3.79 20.77 -1.50
N LEU A 266 -4.86 21.41 -2.01
CA LEU A 266 -5.21 21.32 -3.43
C LEU A 266 -4.17 22.01 -4.31
N VAL A 267 -3.63 23.16 -3.90
CA VAL A 267 -2.55 23.84 -4.63
C VAL A 267 -1.30 22.96 -4.68
N LEU A 268 -0.89 22.37 -3.55
CA LEU A 268 0.25 21.46 -3.51
C LEU A 268 0.02 20.22 -4.40
N ALA A 269 -1.15 19.60 -4.31
CA ALA A 269 -1.50 18.49 -5.17
C ALA A 269 -1.50 18.89 -6.66
N ALA A 270 -2.09 20.05 -6.99
CA ALA A 270 -2.11 20.56 -8.37
C ALA A 270 -0.69 20.83 -8.90
N LEU A 271 0.21 21.35 -8.07
CA LEU A 271 1.61 21.54 -8.43
C LEU A 271 2.32 20.20 -8.68
N VAL A 272 2.09 19.19 -7.83
CA VAL A 272 2.62 17.83 -8.07
C VAL A 272 2.06 17.26 -9.38
N PHE A 273 0.77 17.39 -9.64
CA PHE A 273 0.17 16.96 -10.91
C PHE A 273 0.76 17.73 -12.11
N TRP A 274 1.02 19.02 -11.94
CA TRP A 274 1.64 19.83 -12.98
C TRP A 274 3.08 19.41 -13.25
N GLU A 275 3.88 19.16 -12.21
CA GLU A 275 5.24 18.66 -12.35
C GLU A 275 5.29 17.32 -13.11
N ASN A 276 4.31 16.44 -12.85
CA ASN A 276 4.24 15.08 -13.40
C ASN A 276 3.26 14.95 -14.58
N ARG A 277 2.90 16.05 -15.25
CA ARG A 277 1.88 16.04 -16.31
C ARG A 277 2.23 15.16 -17.50
N ALA A 278 3.52 15.00 -17.82
CA ALA A 278 3.97 14.15 -18.92
C ALA A 278 3.67 12.66 -18.61
N SER A 279 4.05 12.18 -17.44
CA SER A 279 3.78 10.81 -16.98
C SER A 279 2.28 10.53 -16.85
N ILE A 280 1.51 11.53 -16.38
CA ILE A 280 0.05 11.41 -16.30
C ILE A 280 -0.57 11.31 -17.70
N ALA A 281 -0.09 12.11 -18.65
CA ALA A 281 -0.56 12.06 -20.04
C ALA A 281 -0.21 10.70 -20.67
N ALA A 282 1.02 10.21 -20.49
CA ALA A 282 1.46 8.91 -20.96
C ALA A 282 0.57 7.77 -20.38
N THR A 283 0.36 7.76 -19.04
CA THR A 283 -0.50 6.76 -18.40
C THR A 283 -1.95 6.82 -18.91
N SER A 284 -2.49 8.04 -19.08
CA SER A 284 -3.87 8.23 -19.56
C SER A 284 -4.08 7.80 -21.00
N ALA A 285 -3.04 7.84 -21.81
CA ALA A 285 -3.06 7.42 -23.21
C ALA A 285 -2.92 5.90 -23.41
N THR A 286 -2.65 5.15 -22.34
CA THR A 286 -2.47 3.69 -22.42
C THR A 286 -3.80 2.96 -22.61
N VAL A 287 -3.75 1.81 -23.29
CA VAL A 287 -4.88 0.86 -23.36
C VAL A 287 -5.21 0.32 -21.97
N TYR A 288 -4.19 0.12 -21.12
CA TYR A 288 -4.29 -0.32 -19.73
C TYR A 288 -3.20 0.36 -18.92
N PRO A 289 -3.46 0.96 -17.76
CA PRO A 289 -4.78 1.13 -17.11
C PRO A 289 -5.60 2.32 -17.64
N GLY A 290 -5.08 3.15 -18.55
CA GLY A 290 -5.65 4.46 -18.94
C GLY A 290 -7.08 4.39 -19.44
N ALA A 291 -7.38 3.49 -20.38
CA ALA A 291 -8.72 3.32 -20.94
C ALA A 291 -9.65 2.40 -20.11
N ARG A 292 -9.16 1.86 -18.97
CA ARG A 292 -9.94 0.92 -18.17
C ARG A 292 -11.10 1.59 -17.47
N THR A 293 -12.30 1.09 -17.71
CA THR A 293 -13.51 1.43 -16.96
C THR A 293 -14.11 0.18 -16.33
N THR A 294 -14.87 0.34 -15.27
CA THR A 294 -15.55 -0.74 -14.54
C THR A 294 -16.96 -0.31 -14.14
N SER A 295 -17.79 -1.28 -13.80
CA SER A 295 -19.12 -1.07 -13.26
C SER A 295 -19.29 -1.81 -11.95
N GLY A 296 -20.23 -1.35 -11.12
CA GLY A 296 -20.62 -2.08 -9.92
C GLY A 296 -21.18 -3.46 -10.28
N HIS A 297 -20.82 -4.46 -9.50
CA HIS A 297 -21.38 -5.80 -9.55
C HIS A 297 -21.36 -6.45 -8.15
N ALA A 298 -22.14 -7.51 -8.00
CA ALA A 298 -22.19 -8.25 -6.74
C ALA A 298 -20.87 -8.98 -6.50
N VAL A 299 -20.16 -8.55 -5.46
CA VAL A 299 -18.96 -9.26 -4.97
C VAL A 299 -19.41 -10.48 -4.16
N PRO A 300 -18.86 -11.67 -4.42
CA PRO A 300 -19.19 -12.86 -3.65
C PRO A 300 -18.94 -12.71 -2.15
N MET A 301 -19.80 -13.32 -1.33
CA MET A 301 -19.71 -13.23 0.13
C MET A 301 -18.40 -13.77 0.68
N GLU A 302 -17.84 -14.79 0.04
CA GLU A 302 -16.52 -15.35 0.36
C GLU A 302 -15.37 -14.35 0.18
N LEU A 303 -15.46 -13.46 -0.79
CA LEU A 303 -14.48 -12.40 -1.01
C LEU A 303 -14.71 -11.22 -0.05
N LEU A 304 -15.96 -10.93 0.33
CA LEU A 304 -16.28 -9.87 1.28
C LEU A 304 -15.86 -10.20 2.72
N PHE A 305 -16.12 -11.43 3.18
CA PHE A 305 -16.03 -11.80 4.60
C PHE A 305 -15.16 -13.02 4.88
N GLY A 306 -14.73 -13.77 3.87
CA GLY A 306 -14.14 -15.09 4.01
C GLY A 306 -12.65 -15.15 4.30
N ALA A 307 -11.94 -14.05 4.17
CA ALA A 307 -10.48 -14.02 4.26
C ALA A 307 -9.96 -14.01 5.70
N THR A 308 -10.27 -15.03 6.45
CA THR A 308 -9.96 -15.12 7.87
C THR A 308 -8.68 -15.90 8.19
N SER A 309 -7.98 -16.51 7.22
CA SER A 309 -6.78 -17.29 7.55
C SER A 309 -5.74 -17.31 6.43
N LEU A 310 -5.21 -16.15 6.15
CA LEU A 310 -4.24 -15.95 5.07
C LEU A 310 -2.88 -16.63 5.30
N GLY A 311 -2.49 -16.88 6.53
CA GLY A 311 -1.28 -17.64 6.82
C GLY A 311 -1.26 -19.04 6.19
N TRP A 312 -2.43 -19.62 5.98
CA TRP A 312 -2.60 -20.93 5.33
C TRP A 312 -2.55 -20.83 3.80
N MET A 313 -2.90 -19.69 3.24
CA MET A 313 -2.89 -19.49 1.78
C MET A 313 -1.46 -19.42 1.23
N ARG A 314 -0.48 -19.21 2.07
CA ARG A 314 0.93 -19.21 1.69
C ARG A 314 1.37 -20.52 1.00
N ASP A 315 0.89 -21.64 1.52
CA ASP A 315 1.31 -22.97 1.11
C ASP A 315 0.28 -23.65 0.17
N THR A 316 -0.81 -22.93 -0.16
CA THR A 316 -1.89 -23.45 -1.00
C THR A 316 -1.69 -22.98 -2.44
N PRO A 317 -1.52 -23.87 -3.41
CA PRO A 317 -1.48 -23.50 -4.82
C PRO A 317 -2.85 -22.94 -5.24
N LEU A 318 -2.89 -21.66 -5.54
CA LEU A 318 -4.09 -20.98 -6.01
C LEU A 318 -4.13 -21.04 -7.54
N THR A 319 -4.95 -21.93 -8.05
CA THR A 319 -5.05 -22.17 -9.49
C THR A 319 -5.90 -21.12 -10.23
N GLN A 320 -6.70 -20.31 -9.53
CA GLN A 320 -7.69 -19.46 -10.18
C GLN A 320 -7.80 -18.01 -9.66
N LEU A 321 -7.32 -17.69 -8.44
CA LEU A 321 -7.43 -16.36 -7.87
C LEU A 321 -6.14 -15.97 -7.14
N ASN A 322 -5.70 -14.75 -7.38
CA ASN A 322 -4.63 -14.15 -6.59
C ASN A 322 -5.10 -13.96 -5.14
N PRO A 323 -4.40 -14.48 -4.12
CA PRO A 323 -4.77 -14.32 -2.71
C PRO A 323 -4.99 -12.89 -2.26
N SER A 324 -4.32 -11.93 -2.86
CA SER A 324 -4.56 -10.50 -2.59
C SER A 324 -5.99 -10.07 -2.97
N GLU A 325 -6.63 -10.72 -3.93
CA GLU A 325 -8.01 -10.46 -4.35
C GLU A 325 -9.04 -11.00 -3.33
N ILE A 326 -8.66 -12.00 -2.53
CA ILE A 326 -9.52 -12.60 -1.51
C ILE A 326 -9.34 -11.91 -0.15
N SER A 327 -8.29 -11.13 0.00
CA SER A 327 -7.96 -10.49 1.27
C SER A 327 -8.96 -9.39 1.65
N SER A 328 -9.50 -9.44 2.85
CA SER A 328 -10.47 -8.46 3.34
C SER A 328 -9.86 -7.44 4.31
N GLY A 329 -10.48 -6.26 4.38
CA GLY A 329 -10.16 -5.23 5.36
C GLY A 329 -10.94 -5.37 6.69
N PHE A 330 -11.36 -6.58 7.10
CA PHE A 330 -12.22 -6.85 8.24
C PHE A 330 -13.64 -6.25 8.13
N LEU A 331 -14.29 -6.39 6.98
CA LEU A 331 -15.68 -5.97 6.78
C LEU A 331 -16.63 -6.59 7.82
N ILE A 332 -16.27 -7.76 8.36
CA ILE A 332 -16.99 -8.43 9.43
C ILE A 332 -17.23 -7.53 10.67
N ALA A 333 -16.38 -6.54 10.94
CA ALA A 333 -16.54 -5.58 12.02
C ALA A 333 -17.80 -4.70 11.83
N GLY A 334 -18.25 -4.53 10.60
CA GLY A 334 -19.48 -3.80 10.26
C GLY A 334 -20.74 -4.51 10.76
N VAL A 335 -20.75 -5.84 10.84
CA VAL A 335 -21.92 -6.62 11.25
C VAL A 335 -22.34 -6.29 12.68
N PRO A 336 -21.49 -6.46 13.72
CA PRO A 336 -21.84 -6.04 15.07
C PRO A 336 -22.05 -4.53 15.19
N ALA A 337 -21.32 -3.69 14.45
CA ALA A 337 -21.50 -2.25 14.47
C ALA A 337 -22.92 -1.84 14.03
N LEU A 338 -23.39 -2.35 12.90
CA LEU A 338 -24.72 -2.08 12.37
C LEU A 338 -25.81 -2.63 13.30
N LEU A 339 -25.62 -3.84 13.84
CA LEU A 339 -26.58 -4.42 14.79
C LEU A 339 -26.71 -3.55 16.03
N LEU A 340 -25.59 -3.09 16.61
CA LEU A 340 -25.62 -2.21 17.78
C LEU A 340 -26.29 -0.86 17.48
N LEU A 341 -26.11 -0.32 16.28
CA LEU A 341 -26.81 0.88 15.83
C LEU A 341 -28.33 0.66 15.72
N LEU A 342 -28.77 -0.48 15.20
CA LEU A 342 -30.19 -0.84 15.09
C LEU A 342 -30.83 -1.05 16.46
N ILE A 343 -30.16 -1.69 17.40
CA ILE A 343 -30.63 -1.84 18.79
C ILE A 343 -30.66 -0.49 19.49
N GLY A 344 -29.78 0.42 19.16
CA GLY A 344 -29.65 1.77 19.68
C GLY A 344 -28.44 1.99 20.57
N ILE A 345 -27.63 2.95 20.18
CA ILE A 345 -26.50 3.44 20.96
C ILE A 345 -26.78 4.81 21.56
N ARG A 346 -26.04 5.15 22.61
CA ARG A 346 -26.06 6.49 23.17
C ARG A 346 -24.93 7.32 22.59
N PHE A 347 -25.24 8.25 21.72
CA PHE A 347 -24.26 9.20 21.24
C PHE A 347 -23.77 10.08 22.39
N ARG A 348 -22.47 10.27 22.47
CA ARG A 348 -21.82 11.09 23.51
C ARG A 348 -22.07 12.58 23.29
N SER A 349 -22.13 12.98 22.03
CA SER A 349 -22.30 14.38 21.61
C SER A 349 -22.92 14.44 20.21
N GLY A 350 -23.30 15.66 19.79
CA GLY A 350 -23.72 15.91 18.40
C GLY A 350 -22.63 15.56 17.38
N GLU A 351 -21.35 15.84 17.73
CA GLU A 351 -20.22 15.53 16.89
C GLU A 351 -20.01 14.01 16.71
N HIS A 352 -20.18 13.24 17.80
CA HIS A 352 -20.10 11.78 17.72
C HIS A 352 -21.20 11.23 16.80
N ARG A 353 -22.44 11.72 16.96
CA ARG A 353 -23.55 11.34 16.09
C ARG A 353 -23.26 11.71 14.62
N ALA A 354 -22.76 12.93 14.39
CA ALA A 354 -22.42 13.39 13.06
C ALA A 354 -21.34 12.50 12.41
N ALA A 355 -20.29 12.13 13.15
CA ALA A 355 -19.22 11.25 12.64
C ALA A 355 -19.76 9.88 12.20
N VAL A 356 -20.60 9.24 13.03
CA VAL A 356 -21.18 7.92 12.70
C VAL A 356 -22.07 8.00 11.46
N TRP A 357 -22.97 8.96 11.39
CA TRP A 357 -23.86 9.08 10.23
C TRP A 357 -23.12 9.48 8.96
N THR A 358 -22.15 10.37 9.07
CA THR A 358 -21.30 10.75 7.93
C THR A 358 -20.55 9.55 7.36
N LEU A 359 -19.98 8.72 8.23
CA LEU A 359 -19.29 7.50 7.80
C LEU A 359 -20.24 6.53 7.09
N LEU A 360 -21.45 6.33 7.61
CA LEU A 360 -22.46 5.49 6.97
C LEU A 360 -22.87 6.03 5.60
N VAL A 361 -23.11 7.35 5.50
CA VAL A 361 -23.49 8.00 4.24
C VAL A 361 -22.37 7.87 3.20
N CYS A 362 -21.12 8.05 3.60
CA CYS A 362 -19.98 7.86 2.69
C CYS A 362 -19.77 6.40 2.28
N SER A 363 -20.09 5.43 3.14
CA SER A 363 -19.92 4.00 2.86
C SER A 363 -21.07 3.40 2.04
N ALA A 364 -22.29 3.93 2.15
CA ALA A 364 -23.48 3.36 1.53
C ALA A 364 -23.40 3.25 -0.02
N PRO A 365 -22.93 4.26 -0.77
CA PRO A 365 -22.78 4.15 -2.22
C PRO A 365 -21.83 3.00 -2.62
N TRP A 366 -20.74 2.83 -1.88
CA TRP A 366 -19.78 1.77 -2.15
C TRP A 366 -20.28 0.38 -1.77
N ALA A 367 -21.11 0.28 -0.70
CA ALA A 367 -21.81 -0.96 -0.40
C ALA A 367 -22.80 -1.33 -1.50
N ALA A 368 -23.51 -0.36 -2.07
CA ALA A 368 -24.36 -0.57 -3.24
C ALA A 368 -23.52 -0.97 -4.47
N TRP A 369 -22.35 -0.35 -4.68
CA TRP A 369 -21.43 -0.67 -5.76
C TRP A 369 -20.93 -2.11 -5.72
N CYS A 370 -20.73 -2.66 -4.52
CA CYS A 370 -20.34 -4.05 -4.29
C CYS A 370 -21.51 -5.06 -4.26
N ALA A 371 -22.75 -4.59 -4.27
CA ALA A 371 -23.92 -5.46 -4.13
C ALA A 371 -24.83 -5.49 -5.36
N ILE A 372 -24.76 -4.48 -6.22
CA ILE A 372 -25.70 -4.26 -7.33
C ILE A 372 -24.94 -4.19 -8.65
N SER A 373 -25.43 -4.91 -9.65
CA SER A 373 -24.93 -4.82 -11.02
C SER A 373 -25.56 -3.63 -11.74
N PHE A 374 -24.75 -2.59 -11.99
CA PHE A 374 -25.21 -1.37 -12.65
C PHE A 374 -25.09 -1.41 -14.18
N GLY A 375 -24.43 -2.45 -14.74
CA GLY A 375 -24.22 -2.57 -16.20
C GLY A 375 -23.57 -1.32 -16.80
N GLY A 376 -23.91 -0.99 -18.04
CA GLY A 376 -23.35 0.17 -18.74
C GLY A 376 -23.67 1.54 -18.12
N LEU A 377 -24.62 1.63 -17.18
CA LEU A 377 -24.84 2.85 -16.40
C LEU A 377 -23.67 3.08 -15.43
N GLY A 378 -23.16 2.03 -14.79
CA GLY A 378 -22.05 2.13 -13.85
C GLY A 378 -20.78 2.67 -14.52
N GLU A 379 -20.48 2.25 -15.74
CA GLU A 379 -19.32 2.72 -16.51
C GLU A 379 -19.35 4.24 -16.78
N ARG A 380 -20.53 4.85 -16.71
CA ARG A 380 -20.73 6.30 -16.96
C ARG A 380 -20.71 7.13 -15.68
N ILE A 381 -20.63 6.52 -14.49
CA ILE A 381 -20.59 7.26 -13.22
C ILE A 381 -19.15 7.73 -12.98
N PRO A 382 -18.87 9.05 -13.07
CA PRO A 382 -17.52 9.57 -12.91
C PRO A 382 -16.93 9.18 -11.55
N LEU A 383 -15.65 8.88 -11.52
CA LEU A 383 -14.87 8.39 -10.38
C LEU A 383 -15.24 6.97 -9.93
N ALA A 384 -16.53 6.60 -9.89
CA ALA A 384 -16.92 5.25 -9.51
C ALA A 384 -16.47 4.23 -10.57
N ASN A 385 -16.51 4.60 -11.85
CA ASN A 385 -16.04 3.77 -12.95
C ASN A 385 -14.53 3.50 -12.96
N LEU A 386 -13.75 4.14 -12.09
CA LEU A 386 -12.34 3.86 -11.85
C LEU A 386 -12.11 2.86 -10.71
N VAL A 387 -13.17 2.47 -10.00
CA VAL A 387 -13.09 1.63 -8.79
C VAL A 387 -13.73 0.28 -9.05
N THR A 388 -12.92 -0.78 -9.12
CA THR A 388 -13.49 -2.13 -9.17
C THR A 388 -14.18 -2.47 -7.85
N PRO A 389 -15.29 -3.22 -7.86
CA PRO A 389 -16.02 -3.60 -6.65
C PRO A 389 -15.14 -4.28 -5.58
N ASP A 390 -14.16 -5.10 -5.98
CA ASP A 390 -13.24 -5.75 -5.05
C ASP A 390 -12.37 -4.74 -4.30
N ARG A 391 -11.88 -3.68 -4.99
CA ARG A 391 -11.13 -2.59 -4.37
C ARG A 391 -12.01 -1.76 -3.45
N ALA A 392 -13.28 -1.53 -3.82
CA ALA A 392 -14.26 -0.89 -2.96
C ALA A 392 -14.55 -1.75 -1.71
N ALA A 393 -14.71 -3.07 -1.88
CA ALA A 393 -14.92 -4.01 -0.78
C ALA A 393 -13.78 -4.01 0.24
N THR A 394 -12.53 -3.97 -0.23
CA THR A 394 -11.34 -3.84 0.62
C THR A 394 -11.42 -2.59 1.50
N MET A 395 -11.73 -1.43 0.91
CA MET A 395 -11.82 -0.17 1.66
C MET A 395 -13.05 -0.12 2.57
N LEU A 396 -14.17 -0.70 2.16
CA LEU A 396 -15.34 -0.86 3.04
C LEU A 396 -15.01 -1.65 4.30
N GLY A 397 -14.13 -2.65 4.21
CA GLY A 397 -13.64 -3.37 5.37
C GLY A 397 -12.95 -2.46 6.39
N TYR A 398 -12.07 -1.58 5.93
CA TYR A 398 -11.42 -0.59 6.81
C TYR A 398 -12.41 0.45 7.37
N LEU A 399 -13.37 0.90 6.56
CA LEU A 399 -14.42 1.80 7.03
C LEU A 399 -15.34 1.12 8.06
N ALA A 400 -15.57 -0.19 7.93
CA ALA A 400 -16.31 -0.98 8.91
C ALA A 400 -15.58 -1.06 10.26
N VAL A 401 -14.27 -1.22 10.26
CA VAL A 401 -13.43 -1.14 11.48
C VAL A 401 -13.56 0.24 12.13
N LEU A 402 -13.47 1.32 11.34
CA LEU A 402 -13.64 2.68 11.83
C LEU A 402 -15.05 2.91 12.40
N LEU A 403 -16.10 2.39 11.73
CA LEU A 403 -17.48 2.44 12.21
C LEU A 403 -17.61 1.73 13.55
N PHE A 404 -17.06 0.52 13.69
CA PHE A 404 -17.12 -0.23 14.92
C PHE A 404 -16.40 0.51 16.07
N ALA A 405 -15.24 1.10 15.79
CA ALA A 405 -14.50 1.93 16.76
C ALA A 405 -15.29 3.17 17.21
N LEU A 406 -16.12 3.76 16.35
CA LEU A 406 -17.00 4.87 16.69
C LEU A 406 -18.25 4.40 17.47
N VAL A 407 -18.85 3.29 17.08
CA VAL A 407 -20.12 2.79 17.66
C VAL A 407 -19.93 2.21 19.05
N LEU A 408 -18.87 1.42 19.24
CA LEU A 408 -18.63 0.63 20.45
C LEU A 408 -18.63 1.47 21.76
N PRO A 409 -17.97 2.65 21.83
CA PRO A 409 -17.99 3.48 23.04
C PRO A 409 -19.37 4.08 23.38
N GLY A 410 -20.28 4.17 22.41
CA GLY A 410 -21.66 4.61 22.59
C GLY A 410 -22.60 3.50 23.06
N TRP A 411 -22.15 2.26 22.99
CA TRP A 411 -22.90 1.12 23.46
C TRP A 411 -22.92 1.05 25.00
N ARG A 412 -24.09 0.72 25.57
CA ARG A 412 -24.26 0.63 27.02
C ARG A 412 -23.94 -0.78 27.51
N GLU A 413 -23.12 -0.91 28.53
CA GLU A 413 -22.85 -2.20 29.23
C GLU A 413 -24.13 -2.89 29.71
N ARG A 414 -25.25 -2.13 29.84
CA ARG A 414 -26.55 -2.63 30.27
C ARG A 414 -27.44 -3.17 29.13
N GLY A 415 -26.93 -3.28 27.91
CA GLY A 415 -27.68 -3.79 26.73
C GLY A 415 -28.12 -5.25 26.83
N GLY A 416 -27.74 -5.91 27.91
CA GLY A 416 -28.13 -7.27 28.23
C GLY A 416 -27.40 -8.32 27.39
N TRP A 417 -27.38 -9.54 27.87
CA TRP A 417 -26.77 -10.69 27.20
C TRP A 417 -27.35 -10.95 25.78
N ARG A 418 -28.60 -10.54 25.53
CA ARG A 418 -29.28 -10.71 24.22
C ARG A 418 -28.57 -9.93 23.10
N ALA A 419 -28.13 -8.69 23.37
CA ALA A 419 -27.41 -7.91 22.37
C ALA A 419 -26.01 -8.48 22.10
N VAL A 420 -25.33 -8.95 23.15
CA VAL A 420 -24.03 -9.65 22.99
C VAL A 420 -24.22 -10.91 22.17
N ALA A 421 -25.20 -11.76 22.54
CA ALA A 421 -25.52 -12.97 21.80
C ALA A 421 -25.90 -12.67 20.35
N GLY A 422 -26.75 -11.66 20.11
CA GLY A 422 -27.15 -11.26 18.76
C GLY A 422 -25.96 -10.81 17.91
N ALA A 423 -25.04 -10.01 18.47
CA ALA A 423 -23.83 -9.56 17.77
C ALA A 423 -22.87 -10.72 17.43
N VAL A 424 -22.69 -11.63 18.39
CA VAL A 424 -21.87 -12.84 18.20
C VAL A 424 -22.48 -13.75 17.14
N ILE A 425 -23.80 -14.08 17.28
CA ILE A 425 -24.48 -14.95 16.36
C ILE A 425 -24.45 -14.37 14.93
N ALA A 426 -24.76 -13.08 14.77
CA ALA A 426 -24.73 -12.43 13.46
C ALA A 426 -23.34 -12.49 12.82
N ALA A 427 -22.27 -12.15 13.58
CA ALA A 427 -20.90 -12.22 13.09
C ALA A 427 -20.47 -13.65 12.72
N VAL A 428 -20.80 -14.63 13.57
CA VAL A 428 -20.48 -16.05 13.35
C VAL A 428 -21.23 -16.62 12.15
N LEU A 429 -22.51 -16.30 11.97
CA LEU A 429 -23.29 -16.76 10.83
C LEU A 429 -22.75 -16.21 9.50
N VAL A 430 -22.45 -14.89 9.45
CA VAL A 430 -21.91 -14.26 8.23
C VAL A 430 -20.54 -14.82 7.90
N ALA A 431 -19.61 -14.85 8.87
CA ALA A 431 -18.27 -15.35 8.66
C ALA A 431 -18.26 -16.87 8.38
N GLY A 432 -19.13 -17.63 9.03
CA GLY A 432 -19.26 -19.08 8.83
C GLY A 432 -19.79 -19.43 7.44
N TYR A 433 -20.80 -18.69 6.98
CA TYR A 433 -21.30 -18.84 5.60
C TYR A 433 -20.20 -18.49 4.59
N ALA A 434 -19.54 -17.35 4.74
CA ALA A 434 -18.47 -16.92 3.85
C ALA A 434 -17.28 -17.89 3.84
N GLY A 435 -16.84 -18.37 5.01
CA GLY A 435 -15.77 -19.36 5.12
C GLY A 435 -16.13 -20.71 4.50
N SER A 436 -17.37 -21.15 4.67
CA SER A 436 -17.87 -22.38 4.03
C SER A 436 -17.93 -22.24 2.51
N ARG A 437 -18.37 -21.09 2.01
CA ARG A 437 -18.34 -20.80 0.56
C ARG A 437 -16.90 -20.79 0.04
N LEU A 438 -15.98 -20.12 0.74
CA LEU A 438 -14.57 -20.07 0.36
C LEU A 438 -13.96 -21.46 0.23
N ALA A 439 -14.26 -22.37 1.15
CA ALA A 439 -13.81 -23.76 1.11
C ALA A 439 -14.37 -24.54 -0.09
N VAL A 440 -15.57 -24.18 -0.57
CA VAL A 440 -16.20 -24.88 -1.73
C VAL A 440 -15.74 -24.29 -3.06
N THR A 441 -15.52 -22.98 -3.13
CA THR A 441 -15.28 -22.29 -4.42
C THR A 441 -13.82 -22.06 -4.74
N THR A 442 -13.00 -21.72 -3.74
CA THR A 442 -11.66 -21.14 -3.98
C THR A 442 -10.55 -21.86 -3.21
N MET A 443 -10.86 -22.41 -2.04
CA MET A 443 -9.87 -23.01 -1.14
C MET A 443 -10.34 -24.37 -0.62
N PRO A 444 -10.33 -25.43 -1.46
CA PRO A 444 -10.80 -26.76 -1.06
C PRO A 444 -10.06 -27.37 0.15
N GLU A 445 -8.82 -26.94 0.37
CA GLU A 445 -7.99 -27.39 1.50
C GLU A 445 -8.40 -26.77 2.84
N LEU A 446 -9.25 -25.73 2.82
CA LEU A 446 -9.74 -25.10 4.04
C LEU A 446 -10.66 -26.04 4.80
N SER A 447 -10.13 -26.64 5.86
CA SER A 447 -10.85 -27.63 6.62
C SER A 447 -11.97 -27.03 7.48
N THR A 448 -13.02 -27.80 7.70
CA THR A 448 -14.11 -27.42 8.62
C THR A 448 -13.59 -27.09 10.03
N LYS A 449 -12.54 -27.76 10.50
CA LYS A 449 -11.93 -27.50 11.80
C LYS A 449 -11.31 -26.10 11.87
N GLN A 450 -10.65 -25.65 10.81
CA GLN A 450 -10.06 -24.30 10.72
C GLN A 450 -11.15 -23.21 10.72
N ILE A 451 -12.22 -23.43 9.95
CA ILE A 451 -13.37 -22.51 9.95
C ILE A 451 -13.96 -22.38 11.35
N TRP A 452 -14.26 -23.48 12.03
CA TRP A 452 -14.82 -23.44 13.39
C TRP A 452 -13.86 -22.81 14.40
N SER A 453 -12.56 -23.04 14.28
CA SER A 453 -11.58 -22.40 15.15
C SER A 453 -11.55 -20.87 14.98
N ALA A 454 -11.59 -20.40 13.73
CA ALA A 454 -11.67 -18.97 13.43
C ALA A 454 -12.97 -18.34 13.94
N LEU A 455 -14.12 -19.04 13.79
CA LEU A 455 -15.41 -18.61 14.31
C LEU A 455 -15.45 -18.55 15.83
N ALA A 456 -14.81 -19.49 16.51
CA ALA A 456 -14.71 -19.48 17.98
C ALA A 456 -13.91 -18.26 18.47
N VAL A 457 -12.77 -17.95 17.84
CA VAL A 457 -11.98 -16.75 18.14
C VAL A 457 -12.80 -15.48 17.86
N LEU A 458 -13.49 -15.40 16.71
CA LEU A 458 -14.34 -14.27 16.36
C LEU A 458 -15.47 -14.09 17.40
N ALA A 459 -16.12 -15.16 17.81
CA ALA A 459 -17.18 -15.15 18.83
C ALA A 459 -16.67 -14.60 20.16
N VAL A 460 -15.50 -15.05 20.63
CA VAL A 460 -14.88 -14.56 21.87
C VAL A 460 -14.53 -13.07 21.74
N VAL A 461 -13.90 -12.65 20.66
CA VAL A 461 -13.49 -11.25 20.45
C VAL A 461 -14.70 -10.33 20.39
N VAL A 462 -15.71 -10.63 19.55
CA VAL A 462 -16.93 -9.85 19.45
C VAL A 462 -17.69 -9.84 20.76
N GLY A 463 -17.79 -10.99 21.43
CA GLY A 463 -18.41 -11.14 22.74
C GLY A 463 -17.76 -10.23 23.80
N LEU A 464 -16.44 -10.25 23.91
CA LEU A 464 -15.68 -9.40 24.86
C LEU A 464 -15.86 -7.91 24.56
N LEU A 465 -15.76 -7.51 23.29
CA LEU A 465 -15.89 -6.11 22.88
C LEU A 465 -17.29 -5.56 23.15
N VAL A 466 -18.33 -6.32 22.83
CA VAL A 466 -19.73 -5.87 23.02
C VAL A 466 -20.17 -5.96 24.48
N ALA A 467 -19.71 -6.99 25.23
CA ALA A 467 -20.04 -7.12 26.65
C ALA A 467 -19.36 -6.05 27.50
N ARG A 468 -18.13 -5.66 27.16
CA ARG A 468 -17.32 -4.69 27.93
C ARG A 468 -16.66 -3.65 27.02
N PRO A 469 -17.42 -2.75 26.39
CA PRO A 469 -16.93 -1.84 25.34
C PRO A 469 -15.90 -0.82 25.80
N ARG A 470 -15.72 -0.65 27.12
CA ARG A 470 -14.74 0.28 27.70
C ARG A 470 -13.51 -0.43 28.26
N TRP A 471 -13.52 -1.75 28.24
CA TRP A 471 -12.40 -2.55 28.77
C TRP A 471 -11.28 -2.67 27.71
N CYS A 472 -10.11 -2.14 28.05
CA CYS A 472 -8.95 -2.18 27.14
C CYS A 472 -8.52 -3.60 26.77
N GLY A 473 -8.73 -4.59 27.66
CA GLY A 473 -8.44 -5.98 27.38
C GLY A 473 -9.19 -6.57 26.18
N GLY A 474 -10.43 -6.10 25.91
CA GLY A 474 -11.16 -6.49 24.70
C GLY A 474 -10.49 -5.98 23.42
N TYR A 475 -9.99 -4.75 23.43
CA TYR A 475 -9.25 -4.18 22.29
C TYR A 475 -7.92 -4.89 22.07
N VAL A 476 -7.20 -5.23 23.16
CA VAL A 476 -5.95 -6.00 23.09
C VAL A 476 -6.21 -7.41 22.56
N ALA A 477 -7.26 -8.10 23.04
CA ALA A 477 -7.62 -9.43 22.55
C ALA A 477 -7.92 -9.43 21.05
N ALA A 478 -8.63 -8.41 20.56
CA ALA A 478 -8.89 -8.25 19.11
C ALA A 478 -7.60 -8.02 18.31
N GLY A 479 -6.70 -7.20 18.82
CA GLY A 479 -5.38 -6.96 18.20
C GLY A 479 -4.53 -8.23 18.18
N LEU A 480 -4.50 -9.01 19.26
CA LEU A 480 -3.79 -10.29 19.29
C LEU A 480 -4.40 -11.31 18.32
N ALA A 481 -5.73 -11.39 18.24
CA ALA A 481 -6.39 -12.28 17.29
C ALA A 481 -6.05 -11.89 15.83
N ALA A 482 -6.06 -10.58 15.51
CA ALA A 482 -5.63 -10.10 14.20
C ALA A 482 -4.15 -10.38 13.92
N PHE A 483 -3.28 -10.20 14.92
CA PHE A 483 -1.86 -10.53 14.79
C PHE A 483 -1.63 -12.03 14.54
N LEU A 484 -2.32 -12.90 15.25
CA LEU A 484 -2.24 -14.35 15.02
C LEU A 484 -2.74 -14.76 13.63
N LEU A 485 -3.70 -14.00 13.10
CA LEU A 485 -4.24 -14.23 11.77
C LEU A 485 -3.25 -13.89 10.66
N VAL A 486 -2.52 -12.77 10.78
CA VAL A 486 -1.67 -12.25 9.70
C VAL A 486 -0.16 -12.29 9.99
N GLY A 487 0.24 -12.57 11.22
CA GLY A 487 1.64 -12.49 11.66
C GLY A 487 2.60 -13.46 10.96
N GLN A 488 2.07 -14.47 10.26
CA GLN A 488 2.86 -15.43 9.48
C GLN A 488 2.80 -15.16 7.97
N VAL A 489 2.04 -14.15 7.53
CA VAL A 489 1.87 -13.86 6.11
C VAL A 489 3.14 -13.27 5.52
N ASN A 490 3.75 -12.34 6.22
CA ASN A 490 4.97 -11.65 5.79
C ASN A 490 6.16 -12.06 6.63
N PRO A 491 7.37 -12.15 6.05
CA PRO A 491 8.58 -12.34 6.81
C PRO A 491 8.88 -11.09 7.66
N VAL A 492 9.73 -11.24 8.65
CA VAL A 492 10.47 -10.14 9.26
C VAL A 492 11.86 -10.17 8.65
N LEU A 493 12.18 -9.16 7.86
CA LEU A 493 13.46 -9.01 7.18
C LEU A 493 14.31 -7.96 7.92
N ILE A 494 15.59 -8.24 8.08
CA ILE A 494 16.61 -7.33 8.63
C ILE A 494 17.59 -7.03 7.49
N GLY A 495 17.80 -5.76 7.17
CA GLY A 495 18.65 -5.38 6.02
C GLY A 495 17.91 -5.34 4.69
N LEU A 496 18.64 -5.53 3.61
CA LEU A 496 18.16 -5.43 2.22
C LEU A 496 18.31 -6.74 1.43
N ALA A 497 18.66 -7.82 2.12
CA ALA A 497 18.88 -9.15 1.54
C ALA A 497 19.91 -9.15 0.38
N ASP A 498 19.90 -10.21 -0.42
CA ASP A 498 20.87 -10.43 -1.50
C ASP A 498 20.83 -9.34 -2.59
N LEU A 499 19.73 -8.59 -2.73
CA LEU A 499 19.67 -7.43 -3.64
C LEU A 499 20.68 -6.32 -3.30
N ARG A 500 21.28 -6.36 -2.12
CA ARG A 500 22.32 -5.41 -1.68
C ARG A 500 23.59 -6.08 -1.18
N ASP A 501 23.45 -7.24 -0.54
CA ASP A 501 24.51 -7.81 0.29
C ASP A 501 25.23 -9.01 -0.39
N SER A 502 24.70 -9.54 -1.52
CA SER A 502 25.32 -10.62 -2.29
C SER A 502 26.51 -10.14 -3.14
N ASP A 503 27.41 -11.04 -3.45
CA ASP A 503 28.56 -10.76 -4.34
C ASP A 503 28.07 -10.36 -5.74
N VAL A 504 27.06 -11.05 -6.26
CA VAL A 504 26.43 -10.74 -7.57
C VAL A 504 25.85 -9.32 -7.58
N ALA A 505 25.16 -8.89 -6.51
CA ALA A 505 24.60 -7.54 -6.46
C ALA A 505 25.70 -6.46 -6.39
N GLN A 506 26.80 -6.73 -5.67
CA GLN A 506 27.94 -5.81 -5.60
C GLN A 506 28.65 -5.68 -6.96
N GLU A 507 28.79 -6.77 -7.68
CA GLU A 507 29.35 -6.75 -9.04
C GLU A 507 28.42 -6.00 -10.01
N MET A 508 27.10 -6.28 -9.97
CA MET A 508 26.11 -5.57 -10.79
C MET A 508 26.03 -4.07 -10.50
N LEU A 509 26.32 -3.62 -9.28
CA LEU A 509 26.46 -2.19 -8.98
C LEU A 509 27.61 -1.55 -9.79
N VAL A 510 28.76 -2.20 -9.85
CA VAL A 510 29.93 -1.71 -10.62
C VAL A 510 29.65 -1.75 -12.11
N GLN A 511 29.10 -2.85 -12.62
CA GLN A 511 28.75 -2.99 -14.03
C GLN A 511 27.63 -2.01 -14.43
N GLY A 512 26.68 -1.74 -13.56
CA GLY A 512 25.61 -0.75 -13.77
C GLY A 512 26.13 0.68 -13.84
N GLU A 513 27.12 1.05 -13.00
CA GLU A 513 27.78 2.35 -13.08
C GLU A 513 28.48 2.52 -14.42
N GLN A 514 29.27 1.53 -14.82
CA GLN A 514 29.97 1.53 -16.10
C GLN A 514 28.97 1.59 -17.27
N ALA A 515 27.90 0.79 -17.24
CA ALA A 515 26.89 0.79 -18.30
C ALA A 515 26.20 2.16 -18.47
N ARG A 516 25.97 2.89 -17.37
CA ARG A 516 25.44 4.25 -17.42
C ARG A 516 26.44 5.26 -17.99
N GLU A 517 27.73 5.14 -17.66
CA GLU A 517 28.78 6.00 -18.20
C GLU A 517 28.98 5.77 -19.70
N ASP A 518 28.93 4.51 -20.13
CA ASP A 518 29.11 4.12 -21.53
C ASP A 518 27.84 4.29 -22.37
N GLY A 519 26.67 4.54 -21.75
CA GLY A 519 25.39 4.67 -22.40
C GLY A 519 24.89 3.37 -23.03
N VAL A 520 25.22 2.22 -22.43
CA VAL A 520 24.84 0.89 -22.93
C VAL A 520 23.67 0.31 -22.16
N LEU A 521 22.90 -0.56 -22.81
CA LEU A 521 21.72 -1.19 -22.26
C LEU A 521 21.90 -2.70 -22.12
N TRP A 522 21.23 -3.23 -21.13
CA TRP A 522 21.11 -4.64 -20.87
C TRP A 522 19.68 -5.12 -21.16
N ALA A 523 19.46 -6.42 -21.26
CA ALA A 523 18.14 -7.03 -21.20
C ALA A 523 18.24 -8.47 -20.70
N SER A 524 17.22 -8.93 -19.98
CA SER A 524 17.15 -10.29 -19.45
C SER A 524 15.82 -10.97 -19.82
N ASP A 525 15.84 -12.29 -19.90
CA ASP A 525 14.65 -13.15 -20.02
C ASP A 525 14.07 -13.56 -18.65
N ASP A 526 14.70 -13.13 -17.53
CA ASP A 526 14.24 -13.43 -16.17
C ASP A 526 13.85 -12.16 -15.39
N THR A 527 12.61 -12.10 -14.95
CA THR A 527 12.11 -10.98 -14.13
C THR A 527 12.80 -10.84 -12.77
N ALA A 528 13.43 -11.89 -12.26
CA ALA A 528 14.21 -11.83 -11.03
C ALA A 528 15.54 -11.08 -11.26
N VAL A 529 16.13 -11.25 -12.43
CA VAL A 529 17.31 -10.48 -12.89
C VAL A 529 16.92 -9.03 -13.18
N ASP A 530 15.75 -8.77 -13.74
CA ASP A 530 15.25 -7.39 -13.91
C ASP A 530 15.10 -6.66 -12.57
N ALA A 531 14.69 -7.37 -11.52
CA ALA A 531 14.64 -6.80 -10.17
C ALA A 531 16.05 -6.53 -9.60
N LEU A 532 17.03 -7.37 -9.90
CA LEU A 532 18.45 -7.13 -9.56
C LEU A 532 18.97 -5.90 -10.31
N PHE A 533 18.72 -5.76 -11.61
CA PHE A 533 19.08 -4.59 -12.40
C PHE A 533 18.48 -3.31 -11.83
N ALA A 534 17.17 -3.34 -11.49
CA ALA A 534 16.50 -2.20 -10.85
C ALA A 534 17.15 -1.84 -9.50
N ALA A 535 17.59 -2.83 -8.69
CA ALA A 535 18.18 -2.61 -7.38
C ALA A 535 19.63 -2.11 -7.44
N THR A 536 20.32 -2.39 -8.53
CA THR A 536 21.73 -2.04 -8.74
C THR A 536 21.93 -0.90 -9.74
N GLY A 537 20.84 -0.44 -10.38
CA GLY A 537 20.88 0.67 -11.33
C GLY A 537 21.50 0.32 -12.66
N VAL A 538 21.39 -0.92 -13.12
CA VAL A 538 21.77 -1.34 -14.47
C VAL A 538 20.71 -0.83 -15.47
N PRO A 539 21.08 -0.03 -16.50
CA PRO A 539 20.16 0.38 -17.54
C PRO A 539 19.67 -0.83 -18.35
N SER A 540 18.36 -1.04 -18.43
CA SER A 540 17.82 -2.25 -19.06
C SER A 540 16.57 -2.00 -19.87
N LEU A 541 16.42 -2.72 -21.00
CA LEU A 541 15.18 -2.78 -21.78
C LEU A 541 14.13 -3.65 -21.09
N SER A 542 14.55 -4.71 -20.37
CA SER A 542 13.67 -5.54 -19.56
C SER A 542 13.48 -4.90 -18.20
N SER A 543 12.25 -4.52 -17.89
CA SER A 543 11.91 -3.88 -16.62
C SER A 543 10.40 -3.74 -16.48
N ARG A 544 9.93 -2.85 -15.59
CA ARG A 544 8.52 -2.50 -15.47
C ARG A 544 8.23 -1.11 -16.05
N GLN A 545 7.46 -1.05 -17.11
CA GLN A 545 6.93 0.18 -17.73
C GLN A 545 5.88 0.83 -16.80
N MET A 546 6.33 1.71 -15.89
CA MET A 546 5.49 2.23 -14.80
C MET A 546 4.40 3.19 -15.27
N ALA A 547 4.77 4.25 -15.96
CA ALA A 547 3.84 5.29 -16.40
C ALA A 547 3.12 4.89 -17.70
N GLY A 548 3.89 4.53 -18.71
CA GLY A 548 3.45 4.16 -20.04
C GLY A 548 4.64 4.05 -20.98
N PRO A 549 4.43 3.73 -22.25
CA PRO A 549 5.50 3.62 -23.23
C PRO A 549 6.08 4.99 -23.60
N ASP A 550 7.37 5.04 -23.87
CA ASP A 550 7.94 6.02 -24.77
C ASP A 550 7.61 5.56 -26.21
N GLN A 551 6.68 6.28 -26.84
CA GLN A 551 6.15 5.84 -28.13
C GLN A 551 7.19 5.84 -29.25
N ASP A 552 8.14 6.79 -29.21
CA ASP A 552 9.17 6.89 -30.23
C ASP A 552 10.21 5.79 -30.06
N ALA A 553 10.57 5.45 -28.84
CA ALA A 553 11.47 4.33 -28.54
C ALA A 553 10.86 2.97 -28.94
N TRP A 554 9.56 2.75 -28.71
CA TRP A 554 8.89 1.53 -29.12
C TRP A 554 8.81 1.35 -30.64
N LEU A 555 8.87 2.44 -31.43
CA LEU A 555 8.90 2.35 -32.91
C LEU A 555 10.20 1.66 -33.42
N ALA A 556 11.24 1.58 -32.64
CA ALA A 556 12.42 0.78 -33.00
C ALA A 556 12.07 -0.70 -33.11
N LEU A 557 11.20 -1.20 -32.22
CA LEU A 557 10.76 -2.60 -32.18
C LEU A 557 9.50 -2.86 -33.03
N ASP A 558 8.60 -1.87 -33.15
CA ASP A 558 7.33 -1.96 -33.87
C ASP A 558 7.12 -0.74 -34.80
N PRO A 559 7.89 -0.63 -35.91
CA PRO A 559 7.87 0.56 -36.78
C PRO A 559 6.52 0.89 -37.37
N ASP A 560 5.72 -0.13 -37.66
CA ASP A 560 4.40 0.00 -38.28
C ASP A 560 3.27 0.15 -37.25
N ARG A 561 3.59 0.18 -35.96
CA ARG A 561 2.60 0.18 -34.85
C ARG A 561 1.60 -0.97 -34.90
N ALA A 562 1.95 -2.08 -35.53
CA ALA A 562 1.07 -3.23 -35.67
C ALA A 562 0.68 -3.86 -34.34
N ALA A 563 1.57 -3.76 -33.34
CA ALA A 563 1.39 -4.27 -31.98
C ALA A 563 1.17 -3.16 -30.93
N GLU A 564 0.74 -1.96 -31.31
CA GLU A 564 0.54 -0.85 -30.37
C GLU A 564 -0.37 -1.23 -29.20
N GLY A 565 -1.44 -2.00 -29.44
CA GLY A 565 -2.33 -2.49 -28.38
C GLY A 565 -1.65 -3.45 -27.39
N VAL A 566 -0.49 -4.02 -27.73
CA VAL A 566 0.31 -4.89 -26.87
C VAL A 566 1.21 -4.07 -25.97
N TRP A 567 2.03 -3.15 -26.51
CA TRP A 567 3.02 -2.42 -25.75
C TRP A 567 2.51 -1.10 -25.13
N ASN A 568 1.39 -0.56 -25.61
CA ASN A 568 0.81 0.66 -25.05
C ASN A 568 0.09 0.41 -23.73
N ARG A 569 0.84 0.02 -22.69
CA ARG A 569 0.33 -0.36 -21.35
C ARG A 569 1.20 0.27 -20.27
N GLY A 570 0.57 0.84 -19.25
CA GLY A 570 1.25 1.27 -18.03
C GLY A 570 1.21 0.21 -16.93
N GLY A 571 2.20 0.23 -16.04
CA GLY A 571 2.31 -0.73 -14.94
C GLY A 571 2.59 -2.17 -15.40
N SER A 572 3.12 -2.35 -16.61
CA SER A 572 3.35 -3.68 -17.21
C SER A 572 4.83 -4.05 -17.18
N PHE A 573 5.11 -5.34 -16.99
CA PHE A 573 6.46 -5.88 -17.15
C PHE A 573 6.78 -6.00 -18.63
N ILE A 574 7.95 -5.52 -19.05
CA ILE A 574 8.58 -5.78 -20.35
C ILE A 574 9.49 -6.97 -20.17
N GLN A 575 9.13 -8.09 -20.76
CA GLN A 575 9.84 -9.35 -20.68
C GLN A 575 10.41 -9.70 -22.05
N PHE A 576 11.61 -10.27 -22.09
CA PHE A 576 12.22 -10.77 -23.30
C PHE A 576 12.17 -12.30 -23.34
N GLU A 577 12.04 -12.82 -24.55
CA GLU A 577 12.20 -14.25 -24.87
C GLU A 577 13.16 -14.34 -26.05
N TRP A 578 14.34 -14.86 -25.77
CA TRP A 578 15.38 -14.97 -26.80
C TRP A 578 15.10 -16.15 -27.71
N THR A 579 15.05 -15.89 -29.01
CA THR A 579 14.80 -16.89 -30.06
C THR A 579 15.84 -16.76 -31.17
N ASP A 580 15.94 -17.79 -32.03
CA ASP A 580 16.76 -17.72 -33.24
C ASP A 580 16.01 -17.08 -34.44
N ASP A 581 14.71 -16.76 -34.26
CA ASP A 581 13.91 -16.12 -35.30
C ASP A 581 14.34 -14.64 -35.47
N PRO A 582 14.67 -14.21 -36.68
CA PRO A 582 15.01 -12.81 -36.93
C PRO A 582 13.81 -11.87 -36.85
N SER A 583 12.59 -12.39 -36.78
CA SER A 583 11.39 -11.57 -36.58
C SER A 583 11.21 -11.20 -35.12
N ILE A 584 10.78 -9.94 -34.86
CA ILE A 584 10.39 -9.50 -33.52
C ILE A 584 8.88 -9.65 -33.41
N THR A 585 8.43 -10.39 -32.40
CA THR A 585 7.01 -10.55 -32.10
C THR A 585 6.67 -9.98 -30.73
N LEU A 586 5.58 -9.23 -30.67
CA LEU A 586 5.08 -8.59 -29.46
C LEU A 586 3.72 -9.19 -29.06
N THR A 587 3.64 -9.72 -27.83
CA THR A 587 2.41 -10.36 -27.36
C THR A 587 2.14 -10.00 -25.89
N ASN A 588 0.89 -10.18 -25.43
CA ASN A 588 0.52 -10.08 -24.03
C ASN A 588 0.21 -11.47 -23.46
N THR A 589 1.04 -11.96 -22.58
CA THR A 589 0.79 -13.20 -21.83
C THR A 589 -0.18 -12.98 -20.65
N ALA A 590 -0.26 -11.73 -20.17
CA ALA A 590 -1.21 -11.26 -19.15
C ALA A 590 -1.51 -9.77 -19.38
N PRO A 591 -2.56 -9.20 -18.77
CA PRO A 591 -2.90 -7.78 -18.92
C PRO A 591 -1.79 -6.79 -18.56
N ASP A 592 -0.88 -7.19 -17.68
CA ASP A 592 0.24 -6.41 -17.15
C ASP A 592 1.61 -6.95 -17.61
N ARG A 593 1.65 -7.69 -18.74
CA ARG A 593 2.87 -8.24 -19.31
C ARG A 593 2.96 -7.97 -20.80
N ILE A 594 4.09 -7.46 -21.22
CA ILE A 594 4.49 -7.24 -22.61
C ILE A 594 5.64 -8.20 -22.88
N LEU A 595 5.46 -9.18 -23.75
CA LEU A 595 6.48 -10.12 -24.15
C LEU A 595 7.07 -9.69 -25.50
N VAL A 596 8.37 -9.48 -25.53
CA VAL A 596 9.18 -9.19 -26.72
C VAL A 596 9.95 -10.48 -27.05
N ALA A 597 9.51 -11.22 -28.05
CA ALA A 597 10.21 -12.42 -28.50
C ALA A 597 10.97 -12.12 -29.80
N GLY A 598 12.24 -12.48 -29.85
CA GLY A 598 13.08 -12.25 -31.03
C GLY A 598 14.55 -12.59 -30.78
N SER A 599 15.35 -12.53 -31.85
CA SER A 599 16.79 -12.70 -31.77
C SER A 599 17.46 -11.48 -31.12
N ALA A 600 18.38 -11.73 -30.19
CA ALA A 600 19.18 -10.66 -29.58
C ALA A 600 19.93 -9.83 -30.62
N CYS A 601 20.42 -10.47 -31.70
CA CYS A 601 21.06 -9.78 -32.84
C CYS A 601 20.10 -8.79 -33.51
N THR A 602 18.88 -9.24 -33.82
CA THR A 602 17.90 -8.38 -34.49
C THR A 602 17.44 -7.22 -33.59
N ILE A 603 17.32 -7.46 -32.27
CA ILE A 603 16.95 -6.40 -31.34
C ILE A 603 18.09 -5.39 -31.20
N HIS A 604 19.35 -5.83 -31.14
CA HIS A 604 20.52 -4.95 -31.17
C HIS A 604 20.59 -4.12 -32.45
N ASP A 605 20.33 -4.72 -33.62
CA ASP A 605 20.30 -3.97 -34.90
C ASP A 605 19.25 -2.85 -34.90
N ARG A 606 18.20 -2.98 -34.07
CA ARG A 606 17.14 -1.96 -33.89
C ARG A 606 17.45 -0.97 -32.77
N ILE A 607 18.12 -1.43 -31.73
CA ILE A 607 18.52 -0.65 -30.56
C ILE A 607 20.01 -0.95 -30.30
N PRO A 608 20.94 -0.24 -30.98
CA PRO A 608 22.37 -0.51 -30.93
C PRO A 608 23.00 -0.38 -29.53
N GLU A 609 22.34 0.35 -28.63
CA GLU A 609 22.74 0.50 -27.25
C GLU A 609 22.58 -0.80 -26.44
N LEU A 610 21.78 -1.78 -26.90
CA LEU A 610 21.66 -3.09 -26.28
C LEU A 610 22.93 -3.92 -26.55
N THR A 611 23.90 -3.86 -25.67
CA THR A 611 25.20 -4.56 -25.83
C THR A 611 25.35 -5.77 -24.90
N ARG A 612 24.44 -5.96 -23.96
CA ARG A 612 24.44 -7.09 -23.02
C ARG A 612 23.09 -7.76 -22.97
N VAL A 613 23.06 -9.06 -23.10
CA VAL A 613 21.87 -9.88 -22.85
C VAL A 613 22.16 -10.96 -21.83
N VAL A 614 21.18 -11.21 -20.97
CA VAL A 614 21.24 -12.25 -19.95
C VAL A 614 20.18 -13.28 -20.23
N SER A 615 20.57 -14.55 -20.18
CA SER A 615 19.66 -15.67 -20.43
C SER A 615 19.93 -16.86 -19.51
N VAL A 616 18.86 -17.51 -19.09
CA VAL A 616 18.91 -18.81 -18.39
C VAL A 616 19.34 -19.91 -19.38
N GLU A 617 18.77 -19.90 -20.58
CA GLU A 617 19.09 -20.86 -21.61
C GLU A 617 20.32 -20.46 -22.42
N PRO A 618 21.15 -21.42 -22.87
CA PRO A 618 22.31 -21.09 -23.71
C PRO A 618 21.86 -20.52 -25.06
N LEU A 619 22.46 -19.39 -25.45
CA LEU A 619 22.22 -18.75 -26.75
C LEU A 619 23.40 -19.06 -27.70
N SER A 620 23.10 -19.31 -28.98
CA SER A 620 24.07 -19.79 -29.97
C SER A 620 24.18 -18.89 -31.21
N SER A 621 23.61 -17.69 -31.20
CA SER A 621 23.65 -16.77 -32.36
C SER A 621 25.05 -16.22 -32.61
N SER A 622 25.38 -16.00 -33.87
CA SER A 622 26.76 -15.59 -34.31
C SER A 622 27.18 -14.20 -33.79
N CYS A 623 26.22 -13.35 -33.44
CA CYS A 623 26.51 -12.02 -32.88
C CYS A 623 26.77 -12.06 -31.37
N LEU A 624 26.66 -13.21 -30.72
CA LEU A 624 26.72 -13.35 -29.27
C LEU A 624 28.04 -14.00 -28.86
N THR A 625 28.69 -13.40 -27.88
CA THR A 625 29.87 -13.99 -27.22
C THR A 625 29.57 -14.05 -25.72
N GLN A 626 29.58 -15.24 -25.14
CA GLN A 626 29.43 -15.37 -23.67
C GLN A 626 30.65 -14.74 -23.01
N VAL A 627 30.41 -13.79 -22.11
CA VAL A 627 31.48 -13.04 -21.41
C VAL A 627 31.49 -13.29 -19.92
N ASP A 628 30.38 -13.75 -19.36
CA ASP A 628 30.23 -13.96 -17.92
C ASP A 628 29.09 -14.95 -17.61
N GLU A 629 29.04 -15.42 -16.37
CA GLU A 629 27.92 -16.20 -15.83
C GLU A 629 27.78 -15.99 -14.33
N PHE A 630 26.55 -16.01 -13.82
CA PHE A 630 26.26 -15.88 -12.39
C PHE A 630 25.02 -16.69 -11.97
N ALA A 631 24.97 -17.11 -10.71
CA ALA A 631 23.82 -17.78 -10.12
C ALA A 631 22.84 -16.76 -9.53
N TRP A 632 21.56 -16.89 -9.84
CA TRP A 632 20.51 -16.05 -9.25
C TRP A 632 19.16 -16.79 -9.25
N GLY A 633 18.41 -16.71 -8.14
CA GLY A 633 17.08 -17.31 -8.04
C GLY A 633 17.05 -18.84 -8.16
N GLY A 634 18.21 -19.50 -8.06
CA GLY A 634 18.36 -20.94 -8.23
C GLY A 634 18.60 -21.39 -9.67
N SER A 635 18.86 -20.44 -10.58
CA SER A 635 19.23 -20.69 -11.97
C SER A 635 20.61 -20.10 -12.28
N GLU A 636 21.34 -20.72 -13.20
CA GLU A 636 22.54 -20.15 -13.78
C GLU A 636 22.17 -19.22 -14.93
N HIS A 637 22.69 -18.01 -14.90
CA HIS A 637 22.44 -16.98 -15.91
C HIS A 637 23.74 -16.71 -16.67
N ARG A 638 23.66 -16.71 -17.99
CA ARG A 638 24.80 -16.41 -18.88
C ARG A 638 24.67 -15.01 -19.41
N VAL A 639 25.76 -14.27 -19.34
CA VAL A 639 25.86 -12.92 -19.88
C VAL A 639 26.54 -12.98 -21.22
N TYR A 640 25.90 -12.46 -22.25
CA TYR A 640 26.41 -12.38 -23.58
C TYR A 640 26.67 -10.93 -23.98
N GLU A 641 27.81 -10.69 -24.61
CA GLU A 641 28.06 -9.49 -25.35
C GLU A 641 27.46 -9.61 -26.74
N VAL A 642 26.68 -8.58 -27.13
CA VAL A 642 26.09 -8.51 -28.47
C VAL A 642 26.97 -7.63 -29.35
N THR A 643 27.44 -8.19 -30.45
CA THR A 643 28.16 -7.45 -31.49
C THR A 643 27.30 -7.38 -32.72
N GLY A 644 27.35 -6.26 -33.47
CA GLY A 644 26.54 -6.11 -34.69
C GLY A 644 26.77 -7.26 -35.66
N SER A 645 25.72 -7.67 -36.39
CA SER A 645 25.70 -8.75 -37.37
C SER A 645 26.50 -8.43 -38.62
#